data_ea93525113c9288b6959879dc90bf666
#
_entry.id   ea93525113c9288b6959879dc90bf666
#
_cell.length_a   1.000
_cell.length_b   1.000
_cell.length_c   1.000
_cell.angle_alpha   90.00
_cell.angle_beta   90.00
_cell.angle_gamma   90.00
#
_symmetry.space_group_name_H-M   'P 1'
#
loop_
_entity.id
_entity.type
_entity.pdbx_description
1 polymer ?
#
loop_
_entity_poly.entity_id
_entity_poly.type
_entity_poly.pdbx_seq_one_letter_code
_entity_poly.pdbx_strand_id
1 'polypeptide(L)'
;MKKILLLSVFSLTLLVASAAISYRSIAKVERVSVETPVGCAPRLPYQVWVTYSDGKGEFRQVKWLNSSEATEKAESNPTINPVGTAYQVRGFIIGDNTTANGYPVTAEVQVVEGAWPVPNRIPVAEPLPLSQVSIDGNNRLTWNRDLDIDQLISLPVKQQLYNYRDTYGLSTEGYPESDGWDSPTTKLKGHGSGHYMSALALAFASCQDEGKKDILRKNIKMMVDELRQCQELTFVWDEKLGRYWEARDFAPEEELRQMQGTWSDFDRYKKDCRKYGYGYLNAIPAQHCVLIEMYRAYNNESWVWAPYYSVHKQLAGLIDIATNIDDKEVAEKALLIAKDMGLWVWNRLHYRTYVKSDGRQDERRARPGNRYEMWNMYIAGEVGGMAESLARLSELTGTAEEKAHLIEAANCFDSPAFFDPLAKNVDAIRTRHANQHIPMVTGALRSFRTNGNAYYYDLAQNFWTMIQGRYRYAMGGVGNGEMFRQPYSQITSMCTNVTSWGGRELHPEPTLNETCCAYNLAKLTKELNGFNPDDARYMDYYERVLSNQIIGSVNPNRYQTVYQYAVGLNASKPWGNETPQATCCGGTGVENHVKYQEAAYFVNDNTIWVALYMPTTAHWEQKGVTIRQECQWPAEQTTLRIAKGKGQFAMKLRVPYWATEGFTVKLNGKVVAKKCKPCSYVEIPVRRWKENDVVEVVMPFTKHLDFGPDKMETAPAYEKGGKTEYAPMWTGAFMYGPMVMATTGIRNWDEATIDVAPDLSDIVLMGASEGKGADAHLYTLTHHGHTFMPDYAGNDHVTHYFRMNIPADPNAQLPASNASSAIDKSQLRELLLIAKSRNEEQQAWNALMVKVPEYAPWATHGFSRMMEQAAKAQPLMDADEGRYSQEEIDKVAGALNAAINTMRPGNLPELEDMEELQQLLEKAKLLSDTNEKANRAISYAGMVIRYVSDGSGTMDMIQRATNQLKEVLK
;
A
#
# COMPACT_ATOMS: atom_id res chain seq x y z
N MET A 1 -33.84 -28.87 81.76
CA MET A 1 -33.45 -29.67 80.61
C MET A 1 -33.02 -28.70 79.50
N LYS A 2 -31.70 -28.37 79.47
CA LYS A 2 -31.13 -27.53 78.47
C LYS A 2 -30.45 -28.41 77.43
N LYS A 3 -30.83 -28.27 76.12
CA LYS A 3 -30.19 -28.90 75.06
C LYS A 3 -29.14 -27.94 74.56
N ILE A 4 -27.90 -28.35 74.62
CA ILE A 4 -26.72 -27.66 74.05
C ILE A 4 -26.68 -28.05 72.58
N LEU A 5 -26.74 -27.04 71.68
CA LEU A 5 -26.57 -27.21 70.26
C LEU A 5 -25.07 -26.94 69.95
N LEU A 6 -24.38 -27.98 69.50
CA LEU A 6 -23.03 -27.81 68.93
C LEU A 6 -23.14 -27.33 67.50
N LEU A 7 -22.65 -26.14 67.23
CA LEU A 7 -22.41 -25.65 65.87
C LEU A 7 -21.01 -26.12 65.43
N SER A 8 -20.96 -27.04 64.51
CA SER A 8 -19.73 -27.35 63.78
C SER A 8 -19.58 -26.39 62.59
N VAL A 9 -18.57 -25.52 62.67
CA VAL A 9 -18.15 -24.64 61.61
C VAL A 9 -17.34 -25.49 60.63
N PHE A 10 -17.95 -25.84 59.49
CA PHE A 10 -17.21 -26.35 58.36
C PHE A 10 -16.52 -25.15 57.66
N SER A 11 -15.20 -25.01 57.83
CA SER A 11 -14.40 -24.19 56.97
C SER A 11 -14.28 -24.82 55.58
N LEU A 12 -15.03 -24.29 54.65
CA LEU A 12 -14.87 -24.60 53.24
C LEU A 12 -13.66 -23.80 52.75
N THR A 13 -12.49 -24.40 52.78
CA THR A 13 -11.34 -23.90 52.01
C THR A 13 -11.64 -24.14 50.54
N LEU A 14 -12.01 -23.09 49.82
CA LEU A 14 -11.95 -23.08 48.37
C LEU A 14 -10.48 -23.22 47.96
N LEU A 15 -10.09 -24.43 47.61
CA LEU A 15 -8.91 -24.62 46.77
C LEU A 15 -9.28 -24.04 45.40
N VAL A 16 -8.86 -22.81 45.15
CA VAL A 16 -8.69 -22.33 43.78
C VAL A 16 -7.54 -23.15 43.23
N ALA A 17 -7.86 -24.23 42.51
CA ALA A 17 -6.90 -24.87 41.67
C ALA A 17 -6.50 -23.83 40.61
N SER A 18 -5.32 -23.21 40.77
CA SER A 18 -4.72 -22.48 39.66
C SER A 18 -4.62 -23.50 38.52
N ALA A 19 -5.42 -23.31 37.47
CA ALA A 19 -5.24 -24.10 36.27
C ALA A 19 -3.78 -23.98 35.89
N ALA A 20 -3.09 -25.13 35.75
CA ALA A 20 -1.72 -25.13 35.31
C ALA A 20 -1.64 -24.45 33.95
N ILE A 21 -0.73 -23.47 33.81
CA ILE A 21 -0.53 -22.79 32.54
C ILE A 21 -0.17 -23.83 31.48
N SER A 22 -0.94 -23.89 30.40
CA SER A 22 -0.63 -24.72 29.25
C SER A 22 0.39 -23.98 28.38
N TYR A 23 1.67 -24.22 28.63
CA TYR A 23 2.73 -23.62 27.85
C TYR A 23 2.75 -24.17 26.43
N ARG A 24 3.03 -23.29 25.47
CA ARG A 24 3.17 -23.61 24.04
C ARG A 24 4.49 -23.04 23.55
N SER A 25 5.55 -23.79 23.70
CA SER A 25 6.90 -23.40 23.25
C SER A 25 7.20 -23.90 21.84
N ILE A 26 8.04 -23.19 21.12
CA ILE A 26 8.53 -23.61 19.80
C ILE A 26 9.45 -24.82 20.00
N ALA A 27 9.08 -25.96 19.42
CA ALA A 27 9.85 -27.19 19.45
C ALA A 27 10.74 -27.35 18.19
N LYS A 28 10.29 -26.80 17.06
CA LYS A 28 11.01 -26.87 15.79
C LYS A 28 10.63 -25.71 14.88
N VAL A 29 11.64 -25.20 14.16
CA VAL A 29 11.47 -24.24 13.06
C VAL A 29 11.93 -24.90 11.76
N GLU A 30 11.27 -24.65 10.66
CA GLU A 30 11.72 -25.13 9.35
C GLU A 30 13.08 -24.50 9.00
N ARG A 31 13.93 -25.30 8.34
CA ARG A 31 15.24 -24.83 7.90
C ARG A 31 15.08 -23.83 6.74
N VAL A 32 15.77 -22.71 6.83
CA VAL A 32 15.84 -21.71 5.75
C VAL A 32 17.21 -21.82 5.09
N SER A 33 17.21 -22.11 3.79
CA SER A 33 18.42 -22.14 2.96
C SER A 33 18.05 -21.50 1.61
N VAL A 34 18.80 -20.47 1.20
CA VAL A 34 18.54 -19.71 -0.01
C VAL A 34 19.81 -19.50 -0.82
N GLU A 35 19.66 -19.44 -2.13
CA GLU A 35 20.70 -18.98 -3.04
C GLU A 35 20.47 -17.50 -3.39
N THR A 36 21.56 -16.75 -3.49
CA THR A 36 21.52 -15.35 -3.89
C THR A 36 22.54 -15.06 -4.98
N PRO A 37 22.16 -14.37 -6.06
CA PRO A 37 23.12 -13.89 -7.04
C PRO A 37 24.15 -12.96 -6.42
N VAL A 38 25.38 -13.02 -6.91
CA VAL A 38 26.43 -12.06 -6.51
C VAL A 38 25.96 -10.63 -6.72
N GLY A 39 26.22 -9.76 -5.74
CA GLY A 39 25.76 -8.37 -5.75
C GLY A 39 24.33 -8.13 -5.31
N CYS A 40 23.61 -9.20 -4.93
CA CYS A 40 22.21 -9.12 -4.47
C CYS A 40 22.07 -9.50 -2.99
N ALA A 41 21.06 -8.96 -2.34
CA ALA A 41 20.66 -9.41 -1.01
C ALA A 41 19.84 -10.71 -1.08
N PRO A 42 19.97 -11.61 -0.09
CA PRO A 42 19.23 -12.86 -0.11
C PRO A 42 17.71 -12.64 0.03
N ARG A 43 16.93 -13.38 -0.73
CA ARG A 43 15.45 -13.42 -0.63
C ARG A 43 15.04 -14.31 0.54
N LEU A 44 15.17 -13.77 1.76
CA LEU A 44 14.76 -14.49 2.96
C LEU A 44 13.23 -14.48 3.10
N PRO A 45 12.62 -15.60 3.54
CA PRO A 45 11.18 -15.66 3.75
C PRO A 45 10.79 -14.74 4.91
N TYR A 46 9.71 -13.98 4.74
CA TYR A 46 9.19 -13.12 5.81
C TYR A 46 8.48 -13.91 6.92
N GLN A 47 8.16 -15.18 6.67
CA GLN A 47 7.56 -16.10 7.62
C GLN A 47 8.14 -17.51 7.46
N VAL A 48 8.18 -18.24 8.55
CA VAL A 48 8.64 -19.63 8.59
C VAL A 48 7.63 -20.50 9.30
N TRP A 49 7.62 -21.79 8.94
CA TRP A 49 6.79 -22.77 9.66
C TRP A 49 7.44 -23.12 10.99
N VAL A 50 6.67 -22.96 12.08
CA VAL A 50 7.04 -23.44 13.41
C VAL A 50 6.16 -24.62 13.81
N THR A 51 6.74 -25.54 14.58
CA THR A 51 6.00 -26.61 15.24
C THR A 51 6.18 -26.44 16.74
N TYR A 52 5.09 -26.44 17.47
CA TYR A 52 5.08 -26.25 18.92
C TYR A 52 5.20 -27.57 19.68
N SER A 53 5.41 -27.47 20.99
CA SER A 53 5.51 -28.60 21.93
C SER A 53 4.23 -29.46 21.98
N ASP A 54 3.08 -28.90 21.64
CA ASP A 54 1.78 -29.62 21.50
C ASP A 54 1.61 -30.34 20.15
N GLY A 55 2.59 -30.24 19.25
CA GLY A 55 2.56 -30.84 17.91
C GLY A 55 1.77 -30.04 16.86
N LYS A 56 1.15 -28.94 17.22
CA LYS A 56 0.53 -28.01 16.28
C LYS A 56 1.58 -27.17 15.60
N GLY A 57 1.22 -26.56 14.47
CA GLY A 57 2.12 -25.68 13.75
C GLY A 57 1.40 -24.51 13.08
N GLU A 58 2.16 -23.45 12.85
CA GLU A 58 1.68 -22.27 12.10
C GLU A 58 2.86 -21.55 11.43
N PHE A 59 2.55 -20.64 10.51
CA PHE A 59 3.52 -19.69 9.99
C PHE A 59 3.70 -18.54 10.97
N ARG A 60 4.96 -18.24 11.31
CA ARG A 60 5.31 -17.09 12.16
C ARG A 60 6.25 -16.16 11.41
N GLN A 61 6.01 -14.86 11.56
CA GLN A 61 6.88 -13.83 10.99
C GLN A 61 8.26 -13.86 11.62
N VAL A 62 9.27 -13.58 10.80
CA VAL A 62 10.68 -13.48 11.21
C VAL A 62 11.16 -12.05 10.96
N LYS A 63 11.83 -11.50 11.96
CA LYS A 63 12.66 -10.31 11.79
C LYS A 63 14.08 -10.74 11.50
N TRP A 64 14.49 -10.64 10.26
CA TRP A 64 15.87 -10.87 9.86
C TRP A 64 16.71 -9.65 10.17
N LEU A 65 17.85 -9.84 10.84
CA LEU A 65 18.72 -8.73 11.21
C LEU A 65 19.52 -8.21 10.02
N ASN A 66 19.73 -9.08 9.03
CA ASN A 66 20.59 -8.87 7.88
C ASN A 66 19.83 -9.20 6.59
N SER A 67 18.72 -8.58 6.38
CA SER A 67 17.85 -8.92 5.25
C SER A 67 18.37 -8.42 3.91
N SER A 68 19.33 -7.50 3.90
CA SER A 68 19.90 -6.89 2.71
C SER A 68 21.40 -7.00 2.71
N GLU A 69 21.89 -7.98 2.00
CA GLU A 69 23.32 -8.24 1.79
C GLU A 69 23.80 -7.81 0.40
N ALA A 70 22.98 -7.04 -0.31
CA ALA A 70 23.36 -6.56 -1.63
C ALA A 70 24.46 -5.53 -1.54
N THR A 71 25.41 -5.66 -2.40
CA THR A 71 26.45 -4.68 -2.55
C THR A 71 26.66 -4.41 -4.03
N GLU A 72 26.43 -3.19 -4.48
CA GLU A 72 26.97 -2.76 -5.78
C GLU A 72 28.47 -3.00 -5.86
N LYS A 73 29.15 -2.96 -4.71
CA LYS A 73 30.56 -3.26 -4.58
C LYS A 73 30.89 -4.73 -4.66
N ALA A 74 29.95 -5.68 -4.51
CA ALA A 74 30.26 -7.09 -4.68
C ALA A 74 30.72 -7.38 -6.10
N GLU A 75 30.19 -6.69 -7.09
CA GLU A 75 30.66 -6.77 -8.47
C GLU A 75 32.02 -6.08 -8.68
N SER A 76 32.31 -4.99 -7.95
CA SER A 76 33.56 -4.24 -8.04
C SER A 76 34.63 -4.67 -7.02
N ASN A 77 34.24 -5.38 -5.98
CA ASN A 77 35.13 -5.90 -4.94
C ASN A 77 34.78 -7.36 -4.60
N PRO A 78 35.41 -8.33 -5.29
CA PRO A 78 35.12 -9.76 -5.14
C PRO A 78 35.45 -10.30 -3.75
N THR A 79 36.04 -9.50 -2.86
CA THR A 79 36.27 -9.90 -1.46
C THR A 79 35.02 -9.78 -0.59
N ILE A 80 33.95 -9.15 -1.09
CA ILE A 80 32.66 -9.01 -0.40
C ILE A 80 31.67 -9.98 -1.01
N ASN A 81 31.42 -11.09 -0.34
CA ASN A 81 30.52 -12.15 -0.74
C ASN A 81 30.70 -12.59 -2.21
N PRO A 82 31.88 -13.06 -2.61
CA PRO A 82 32.10 -13.57 -3.96
C PRO A 82 31.32 -14.88 -4.18
N VAL A 83 31.13 -15.25 -5.44
CA VAL A 83 30.52 -16.51 -5.84
C VAL A 83 31.19 -17.69 -5.09
N GLY A 84 30.39 -18.61 -4.58
CA GLY A 84 30.82 -19.73 -3.75
C GLY A 84 30.87 -19.44 -2.25
N THR A 85 30.67 -18.20 -1.82
CA THR A 85 30.60 -17.86 -0.39
C THR A 85 29.30 -18.42 0.22
N ALA A 86 29.46 -19.13 1.35
CA ALA A 86 28.34 -19.53 2.21
C ALA A 86 28.41 -18.72 3.51
N TYR A 87 27.29 -18.15 3.94
CA TYR A 87 27.20 -17.41 5.20
C TYR A 87 25.83 -17.59 5.86
N GLN A 88 25.72 -17.15 7.10
CA GLN A 88 24.48 -17.25 7.87
C GLN A 88 23.91 -15.87 8.15
N VAL A 89 22.56 -15.76 8.08
CA VAL A 89 21.80 -14.60 8.49
C VAL A 89 20.99 -14.95 9.71
N ARG A 90 21.14 -14.14 10.76
CA ARG A 90 20.39 -14.30 12.02
C ARG A 90 19.05 -13.62 11.95
N GLY A 91 18.09 -14.17 12.67
CA GLY A 91 16.77 -13.59 12.81
C GLY A 91 16.08 -14.07 14.08
N PHE A 92 14.90 -13.55 14.33
CA PHE A 92 14.08 -13.92 15.49
C PHE A 92 12.63 -14.08 15.07
N ILE A 93 11.95 -15.07 15.66
CA ILE A 93 10.50 -15.22 15.55
C ILE A 93 9.84 -14.08 16.32
N ILE A 94 9.07 -13.27 15.62
CA ILE A 94 8.34 -12.13 16.18
C ILE A 94 7.24 -12.64 17.12
N GLY A 95 7.06 -11.96 18.26
CA GLY A 95 6.02 -12.30 19.24
C GLY A 95 6.30 -13.52 20.11
N ASP A 96 7.52 -14.04 20.10
CA ASP A 96 7.96 -15.11 20.99
C ASP A 96 8.75 -14.54 22.18
N ASN A 97 8.54 -15.08 23.37
CA ASN A 97 9.16 -14.62 24.62
C ASN A 97 10.27 -15.57 25.14
N THR A 98 10.72 -16.52 24.35
CA THR A 98 11.79 -17.46 24.77
C THR A 98 13.10 -16.73 25.09
N THR A 99 13.41 -15.66 24.34
CA THR A 99 14.49 -14.72 24.66
C THR A 99 13.97 -13.27 24.63
N ALA A 100 14.80 -12.34 25.08
CA ALA A 100 14.46 -10.91 25.02
C ALA A 100 14.11 -10.43 23.60
N ASN A 101 14.66 -11.05 22.56
CA ASN A 101 14.44 -10.66 21.15
C ASN A 101 13.44 -11.57 20.41
N GLY A 102 13.04 -12.69 21.01
CA GLY A 102 12.24 -13.73 20.40
C GLY A 102 13.00 -15.03 20.23
N TYR A 103 12.39 -16.08 19.69
CA TYR A 103 13.06 -17.35 19.42
C TYR A 103 14.07 -17.20 18.27
N PRO A 104 15.36 -17.49 18.46
CA PRO A 104 16.38 -17.28 17.44
C PRO A 104 16.25 -18.27 16.28
N VAL A 105 16.43 -17.76 15.09
CA VAL A 105 16.46 -18.53 13.85
C VAL A 105 17.66 -18.13 13.01
N THR A 106 18.09 -19.03 12.11
CA THR A 106 19.22 -18.78 11.23
C THR A 106 18.86 -19.24 9.83
N ALA A 107 19.18 -18.42 8.83
CA ALA A 107 19.11 -18.76 7.42
C ALA A 107 20.52 -19.04 6.88
N GLU A 108 20.66 -20.07 6.08
CA GLU A 108 21.87 -20.35 5.32
C GLU A 108 21.76 -19.72 3.94
N VAL A 109 22.78 -18.98 3.53
CA VAL A 109 22.84 -18.28 2.25
C VAL A 109 24.05 -18.76 1.48
N GLN A 110 23.83 -19.13 0.21
CA GLN A 110 24.88 -19.48 -0.75
C GLN A 110 24.90 -18.43 -1.86
N VAL A 111 26.06 -17.80 -2.06
CA VAL A 111 26.25 -16.84 -3.17
C VAL A 111 26.53 -17.62 -4.45
N VAL A 112 25.74 -17.35 -5.48
CA VAL A 112 25.82 -18.02 -6.77
C VAL A 112 26.07 -17.04 -7.91
N GLU A 113 26.56 -17.55 -9.03
CA GLU A 113 26.66 -16.81 -10.28
C GLU A 113 25.29 -16.72 -10.96
N GLY A 114 25.06 -15.68 -11.75
CA GLY A 114 23.85 -15.50 -12.55
C GLY A 114 22.82 -14.58 -11.91
N ALA A 115 21.54 -14.86 -12.14
CA ALA A 115 20.40 -14.09 -11.67
C ALA A 115 19.34 -15.02 -11.09
N TRP A 116 18.39 -14.48 -10.34
CA TRP A 116 17.24 -15.26 -9.89
C TRP A 116 16.42 -15.74 -11.10
N PRO A 117 15.82 -16.92 -11.03
CA PRO A 117 14.88 -17.37 -12.02
C PRO A 117 13.63 -16.48 -12.00
N VAL A 118 13.20 -16.05 -13.18
CA VAL A 118 11.95 -15.29 -13.35
C VAL A 118 10.96 -16.11 -14.19
N PRO A 119 9.65 -15.93 -13.99
CA PRO A 119 8.65 -16.61 -14.80
C PRO A 119 8.67 -16.12 -16.25
N ASN A 120 7.90 -16.77 -17.10
CA ASN A 120 7.60 -16.22 -18.41
C ASN A 120 6.86 -14.88 -18.25
N ARG A 121 7.09 -13.93 -19.15
CA ARG A 121 6.38 -12.65 -19.18
C ARG A 121 4.86 -12.77 -19.37
N ILE A 122 4.40 -13.89 -19.90
CA ILE A 122 2.97 -14.22 -20.02
C ILE A 122 2.58 -14.90 -18.71
N PRO A 123 1.59 -14.38 -17.97
CA PRO A 123 1.13 -14.99 -16.74
C PRO A 123 0.68 -16.45 -16.95
N VAL A 124 0.89 -17.28 -15.94
CA VAL A 124 0.46 -18.69 -15.92
C VAL A 124 -1.07 -18.79 -15.82
N ALA A 125 -1.68 -17.84 -15.12
CA ALA A 125 -3.12 -17.75 -14.98
C ALA A 125 -3.58 -16.29 -14.96
N GLU A 126 -4.80 -16.07 -15.47
CA GLU A 126 -5.45 -14.75 -15.42
C GLU A 126 -6.70 -14.83 -14.52
N PRO A 127 -7.07 -13.74 -13.84
CA PRO A 127 -8.33 -13.70 -13.14
C PRO A 127 -9.49 -13.86 -14.13
N LEU A 128 -10.57 -14.55 -13.71
CA LEU A 128 -11.80 -14.51 -14.50
C LEU A 128 -12.28 -13.06 -14.63
N PRO A 129 -12.73 -12.63 -15.82
CA PRO A 129 -13.31 -11.31 -16.00
C PRO A 129 -14.37 -10.99 -14.96
N LEU A 130 -14.39 -9.78 -14.47
CA LEU A 130 -15.32 -9.34 -13.42
C LEU A 130 -16.79 -9.59 -13.81
N SER A 131 -17.12 -9.40 -15.09
CA SER A 131 -18.45 -9.69 -15.66
C SER A 131 -18.86 -11.16 -15.63
N GLN A 132 -17.91 -12.07 -15.47
CA GLN A 132 -18.15 -13.53 -15.40
C GLN A 132 -18.30 -14.02 -13.95
N VAL A 133 -18.12 -13.17 -12.93
CA VAL A 133 -18.22 -13.56 -11.53
C VAL A 133 -19.15 -12.63 -10.79
N SER A 134 -20.28 -13.14 -10.33
CA SER A 134 -21.22 -12.42 -9.48
C SER A 134 -21.09 -12.84 -8.02
N ILE A 135 -21.26 -11.91 -7.09
CA ILE A 135 -21.40 -12.23 -5.65
C ILE A 135 -22.87 -12.47 -5.36
N ASP A 136 -23.16 -13.60 -4.73
CA ASP A 136 -24.51 -14.04 -4.43
C ASP A 136 -24.93 -13.72 -2.99
N GLY A 137 -26.23 -13.70 -2.75
CA GLY A 137 -26.82 -13.61 -1.42
C GLY A 137 -26.90 -12.19 -0.85
N ASN A 138 -27.28 -12.12 0.43
CA ASN A 138 -27.40 -10.87 1.18
C ASN A 138 -26.39 -10.88 2.34
N ASN A 139 -25.20 -10.41 2.07
CA ASN A 139 -24.05 -10.41 2.96
C ASN A 139 -23.33 -9.05 2.93
N ARG A 140 -22.27 -8.90 3.70
CA ARG A 140 -21.51 -7.65 3.78
C ARG A 140 -20.92 -7.20 2.43
N LEU A 141 -20.51 -8.15 1.60
CA LEU A 141 -19.92 -7.83 0.29
C LEU A 141 -20.96 -7.22 -0.65
N THR A 142 -22.14 -7.87 -0.78
CA THR A 142 -23.22 -7.36 -1.61
C THR A 142 -23.79 -6.04 -1.05
N TRP A 143 -23.86 -5.90 0.27
CA TRP A 143 -24.31 -4.68 0.92
C TRP A 143 -23.42 -3.48 0.56
N ASN A 144 -22.11 -3.60 0.74
CA ASN A 144 -21.18 -2.53 0.43
C ASN A 144 -21.15 -2.20 -1.07
N ARG A 145 -21.18 -3.25 -1.93
CA ARG A 145 -21.23 -3.07 -3.39
C ARG A 145 -22.48 -2.29 -3.82
N ASP A 146 -23.63 -2.68 -3.32
CA ASP A 146 -24.90 -2.07 -3.73
C ASP A 146 -25.02 -0.64 -3.23
N LEU A 147 -24.48 -0.35 -2.04
CA LEU A 147 -24.35 1.00 -1.48
C LEU A 147 -23.47 1.90 -2.36
N ASP A 148 -22.36 1.37 -2.86
CA ASP A 148 -21.46 2.10 -3.76
C ASP A 148 -22.05 2.31 -5.15
N ILE A 149 -22.70 1.29 -5.72
CA ILE A 149 -23.41 1.41 -7.00
C ILE A 149 -24.51 2.50 -6.92
N ASP A 150 -25.26 2.53 -5.83
CA ASP A 150 -26.31 3.53 -5.62
C ASP A 150 -25.71 4.94 -5.51
N GLN A 151 -24.57 5.07 -4.83
CA GLN A 151 -23.83 6.34 -4.79
C GLN A 151 -23.37 6.77 -6.19
N LEU A 152 -22.71 5.88 -6.95
CA LEU A 152 -22.22 6.17 -8.30
C LEU A 152 -23.34 6.61 -9.25
N ILE A 153 -24.50 5.97 -9.17
CA ILE A 153 -25.67 6.34 -9.97
C ILE A 153 -26.23 7.72 -9.58
N SER A 154 -26.14 8.08 -8.31
CA SER A 154 -26.63 9.37 -7.80
C SER A 154 -25.77 10.57 -8.21
N LEU A 155 -24.51 10.35 -8.54
CA LEU A 155 -23.57 11.41 -8.91
C LEU A 155 -23.91 11.99 -10.30
N PRO A 156 -24.01 13.33 -10.45
CA PRO A 156 -24.28 13.94 -11.74
C PRO A 156 -23.09 13.78 -12.71
N VAL A 157 -23.28 13.08 -13.81
CA VAL A 157 -22.25 12.91 -14.86
C VAL A 157 -21.74 14.27 -15.37
N LYS A 158 -22.63 15.25 -15.52
CA LYS A 158 -22.27 16.59 -15.97
C LYS A 158 -21.30 17.31 -15.04
N GLN A 159 -21.33 17.01 -13.74
CA GLN A 159 -20.38 17.55 -12.78
C GLN A 159 -18.97 17.03 -13.06
N GLN A 160 -18.85 15.76 -13.45
CA GLN A 160 -17.57 15.13 -13.81
C GLN A 160 -16.96 15.75 -15.08
N LEU A 161 -17.78 16.28 -15.95
CA LEU A 161 -17.41 16.84 -17.25
C LEU A 161 -17.12 18.35 -17.21
N TYR A 162 -17.49 19.03 -16.14
CA TYR A 162 -17.35 20.49 -16.03
C TYR A 162 -15.95 20.99 -16.37
N ASN A 163 -14.94 20.45 -15.72
CA ASN A 163 -13.55 20.90 -15.89
C ASN A 163 -12.99 20.64 -17.29
N TYR A 164 -13.44 19.58 -17.95
CA TYR A 164 -13.04 19.31 -19.34
C TYR A 164 -13.64 20.37 -20.25
N ARG A 165 -14.93 20.61 -20.16
CA ARG A 165 -15.59 21.62 -20.98
C ARG A 165 -14.99 23.01 -20.79
N ASP A 166 -14.72 23.41 -19.55
CA ASP A 166 -14.05 24.67 -19.22
C ASP A 166 -12.64 24.76 -19.82
N THR A 167 -11.82 23.71 -19.63
CA THR A 167 -10.46 23.62 -20.15
C THR A 167 -10.40 23.71 -21.67
N TYR A 168 -11.40 23.14 -22.37
CA TYR A 168 -11.46 23.12 -23.84
C TYR A 168 -12.33 24.25 -24.43
N GLY A 169 -12.82 25.17 -23.62
CA GLY A 169 -13.61 26.32 -24.10
C GLY A 169 -15.01 26.00 -24.56
N LEU A 170 -15.54 24.84 -24.17
CA LEU A 170 -16.93 24.50 -24.42
C LEU A 170 -17.85 25.15 -23.37
N SER A 171 -19.12 25.36 -23.72
CA SER A 171 -20.09 25.91 -22.75
C SER A 171 -20.24 25.02 -21.55
N THR A 172 -20.17 25.58 -20.34
CA THR A 172 -20.43 24.92 -19.07
C THR A 172 -21.84 25.13 -18.55
N GLU A 173 -22.71 25.78 -19.33
CA GLU A 173 -24.10 25.97 -18.97
C GLU A 173 -24.81 24.63 -18.76
N GLY A 174 -25.46 24.47 -17.61
CA GLY A 174 -26.11 23.22 -17.22
C GLY A 174 -25.16 22.09 -16.74
N TYR A 175 -23.87 22.41 -16.53
CA TYR A 175 -22.87 21.53 -15.92
C TYR A 175 -22.48 22.10 -14.54
N PRO A 176 -22.85 21.46 -13.43
CA PRO A 176 -22.42 21.89 -12.10
C PRO A 176 -20.89 21.84 -11.98
N GLU A 177 -20.33 22.78 -11.23
CA GLU A 177 -18.88 22.73 -10.90
C GLU A 177 -18.55 21.46 -10.13
N SER A 178 -17.39 20.90 -10.44
CA SER A 178 -16.81 19.80 -9.68
C SER A 178 -16.40 20.27 -8.28
N ASP A 179 -16.37 19.34 -7.33
CA ASP A 179 -16.01 19.58 -5.93
C ASP A 179 -14.70 18.92 -5.53
N GLY A 180 -14.35 18.99 -4.25
CA GLY A 180 -13.17 18.34 -3.69
C GLY A 180 -11.87 18.72 -4.40
N TRP A 181 -11.04 17.74 -4.67
CA TRP A 181 -9.78 17.92 -5.38
C TRP A 181 -9.94 18.14 -6.89
N ASP A 182 -11.14 17.96 -7.41
CA ASP A 182 -11.51 18.32 -8.78
C ASP A 182 -12.19 19.69 -8.88
N SER A 183 -12.29 20.47 -7.80
CA SER A 183 -12.88 21.80 -7.89
C SER A 183 -12.13 22.68 -8.89
N PRO A 184 -12.78 23.64 -9.57
CA PRO A 184 -12.16 24.44 -10.62
C PRO A 184 -10.88 25.17 -10.20
N THR A 185 -10.70 25.37 -8.90
CA THR A 185 -9.53 26.07 -8.32
C THR A 185 -8.43 25.14 -7.82
N THR A 186 -8.48 23.83 -8.07
CA THR A 186 -7.47 22.89 -7.64
C THR A 186 -6.47 22.55 -8.76
N LYS A 187 -5.32 21.98 -8.34
CA LYS A 187 -4.22 21.62 -9.24
C LYS A 187 -4.32 20.17 -9.74
N LEU A 188 -5.30 19.42 -9.29
CA LEU A 188 -5.41 17.98 -9.52
C LEU A 188 -6.68 17.59 -10.28
N LYS A 189 -7.35 18.58 -10.87
CA LYS A 189 -8.59 18.39 -11.63
C LYS A 189 -8.49 17.22 -12.61
N GLY A 190 -9.55 16.41 -12.65
CA GLY A 190 -9.66 15.26 -13.54
C GLY A 190 -9.21 13.93 -12.92
N HIS A 191 -8.62 13.94 -11.73
CA HIS A 191 -8.29 12.67 -11.07
C HIS A 191 -9.54 11.91 -10.63
N GLY A 192 -10.49 12.61 -9.99
CA GLY A 192 -11.76 12.04 -9.54
C GLY A 192 -12.64 11.59 -10.69
N SER A 193 -12.66 12.34 -11.80
CA SER A 193 -13.37 11.94 -13.02
C SER A 193 -12.80 10.66 -13.63
N GLY A 194 -11.48 10.46 -13.57
CA GLY A 194 -10.82 9.22 -14.00
C GLY A 194 -11.25 8.02 -13.15
N HIS A 195 -11.22 8.16 -11.84
CA HIS A 195 -11.72 7.14 -10.91
C HIS A 195 -13.22 6.86 -11.10
N TYR A 196 -14.01 7.89 -11.33
CA TYR A 196 -15.43 7.73 -11.63
C TYR A 196 -15.66 6.86 -12.86
N MET A 197 -14.90 7.06 -13.94
CA MET A 197 -14.98 6.22 -15.14
C MET A 197 -14.60 4.75 -14.85
N SER A 198 -13.51 4.53 -14.12
CA SER A 198 -13.13 3.17 -13.69
C SER A 198 -14.25 2.53 -12.87
N ALA A 199 -14.77 3.26 -11.87
CA ALA A 199 -15.81 2.75 -10.98
C ALA A 199 -17.11 2.45 -11.73
N LEU A 200 -17.55 3.31 -12.67
CA LEU A 200 -18.72 3.03 -13.51
C LEU A 200 -18.57 1.74 -14.31
N ALA A 201 -17.39 1.53 -14.92
CA ALA A 201 -17.11 0.33 -15.71
C ALA A 201 -17.09 -0.94 -14.85
N LEU A 202 -16.45 -0.89 -13.69
CA LEU A 202 -16.39 -2.00 -12.73
C LEU A 202 -17.76 -2.28 -12.11
N ALA A 203 -18.51 -1.22 -11.77
CA ALA A 203 -19.89 -1.33 -11.28
C ALA A 203 -20.80 -1.96 -12.34
N PHE A 204 -20.67 -1.56 -13.59
CA PHE A 204 -21.43 -2.16 -14.70
C PHE A 204 -21.15 -3.67 -14.81
N ALA A 205 -19.88 -4.07 -14.74
CA ALA A 205 -19.50 -5.49 -14.83
C ALA A 205 -19.99 -6.31 -13.62
N SER A 206 -20.06 -5.73 -12.42
CA SER A 206 -20.44 -6.44 -11.18
C SER A 206 -21.91 -6.31 -10.80
N CYS A 207 -22.66 -5.37 -11.36
CA CYS A 207 -24.05 -5.12 -11.05
C CYS A 207 -24.94 -6.26 -11.56
N GLN A 208 -25.91 -6.67 -10.74
CA GLN A 208 -26.90 -7.69 -11.10
C GLN A 208 -28.28 -7.09 -11.44
N ASP A 209 -28.49 -5.81 -11.19
CA ASP A 209 -29.73 -5.09 -11.47
C ASP A 209 -29.67 -4.44 -12.86
N GLU A 210 -30.47 -4.93 -13.81
CA GLU A 210 -30.47 -4.45 -15.19
C GLU A 210 -30.91 -2.98 -15.30
N GLY A 211 -31.81 -2.51 -14.40
CA GLY A 211 -32.19 -1.10 -14.38
C GLY A 211 -31.03 -0.19 -13.99
N LYS A 212 -30.25 -0.59 -12.98
CA LYS A 212 -29.01 0.13 -12.59
C LYS A 212 -27.95 0.04 -13.69
N LYS A 213 -27.79 -1.11 -14.34
CA LYS A 213 -26.86 -1.26 -15.48
C LYS A 213 -27.21 -0.30 -16.62
N ASP A 214 -28.48 -0.10 -16.93
CA ASP A 214 -28.88 0.82 -17.98
C ASP A 214 -28.50 2.28 -17.65
N ILE A 215 -28.60 2.67 -16.37
CA ILE A 215 -28.14 3.98 -15.92
C ILE A 215 -26.62 4.09 -16.03
N LEU A 216 -25.88 3.09 -15.56
CA LEU A 216 -24.41 3.04 -15.66
C LEU A 216 -23.96 3.13 -17.12
N ARG A 217 -24.56 2.35 -18.02
CA ARG A 217 -24.29 2.39 -19.47
C ARG A 217 -24.49 3.77 -20.06
N LYS A 218 -25.57 4.43 -19.70
CA LYS A 218 -25.90 5.81 -20.13
C LYS A 218 -24.85 6.81 -19.64
N ASN A 219 -24.45 6.71 -18.37
CA ASN A 219 -23.45 7.58 -17.78
C ASN A 219 -22.08 7.38 -18.44
N ILE A 220 -21.67 6.12 -18.66
CA ILE A 220 -20.43 5.78 -19.38
C ILE A 220 -20.44 6.36 -20.79
N LYS A 221 -21.53 6.15 -21.54
CA LYS A 221 -21.66 6.68 -22.90
C LYS A 221 -21.53 8.20 -22.94
N MET A 222 -22.17 8.90 -22.00
CA MET A 222 -22.08 10.36 -21.92
C MET A 222 -20.64 10.82 -21.62
N MET A 223 -19.94 10.16 -20.68
CA MET A 223 -18.53 10.47 -20.41
C MET A 223 -17.68 10.32 -21.66
N VAL A 224 -17.76 9.17 -22.33
CA VAL A 224 -16.94 8.86 -23.51
C VAL A 224 -17.22 9.83 -24.67
N ASP A 225 -18.49 10.11 -24.96
CA ASP A 225 -18.87 10.99 -26.06
C ASP A 225 -18.38 12.43 -25.84
N GLU A 226 -18.57 12.98 -24.64
CA GLU A 226 -18.15 14.34 -24.30
C GLU A 226 -16.61 14.48 -24.22
N LEU A 227 -15.93 13.49 -23.67
CA LEU A 227 -14.46 13.47 -23.62
C LEU A 227 -13.86 13.39 -25.03
N ARG A 228 -14.46 12.61 -25.94
CA ARG A 228 -14.04 12.58 -27.34
C ARG A 228 -14.23 13.94 -28.00
N GLN A 229 -15.37 14.60 -27.78
CA GLN A 229 -15.60 15.94 -28.27
C GLN A 229 -14.52 16.92 -27.79
N CYS A 230 -14.13 16.86 -26.53
CA CYS A 230 -13.05 17.71 -26.01
C CYS A 230 -11.72 17.38 -26.71
N GLN A 231 -11.38 16.10 -26.82
CA GLN A 231 -10.11 15.66 -27.41
C GLN A 231 -9.98 16.08 -28.88
N GLU A 232 -11.03 15.99 -29.68
CA GLU A 232 -11.04 16.36 -31.10
C GLU A 232 -10.75 17.85 -31.35
N LEU A 233 -10.97 18.72 -30.36
CA LEU A 233 -10.56 20.11 -30.44
C LEU A 233 -9.04 20.31 -30.48
N THR A 234 -8.26 19.30 -30.15
CA THR A 234 -6.78 19.31 -30.26
C THR A 234 -6.30 18.82 -31.63
N PHE A 235 -7.19 18.39 -32.52
CA PHE A 235 -6.84 17.86 -33.84
C PHE A 235 -6.68 19.03 -34.84
N VAL A 236 -5.62 19.76 -34.68
CA VAL A 236 -5.34 20.94 -35.50
C VAL A 236 -4.29 20.62 -36.55
N TRP A 237 -4.74 20.64 -37.82
CA TRP A 237 -3.82 20.48 -38.94
C TRP A 237 -2.99 21.74 -39.14
N ASP A 238 -1.69 21.58 -39.27
CA ASP A 238 -0.76 22.67 -39.58
C ASP A 238 -0.28 22.53 -41.03
N GLU A 239 -0.66 23.46 -41.90
CA GLU A 239 -0.34 23.47 -43.32
C GLU A 239 1.19 23.61 -43.58
N LYS A 240 1.92 24.26 -42.67
CA LYS A 240 3.37 24.46 -42.81
C LYS A 240 4.13 23.21 -42.45
N LEU A 241 3.63 22.46 -41.49
CA LEU A 241 4.22 21.19 -41.03
C LEU A 241 3.76 20.02 -41.90
N GLY A 242 2.65 20.14 -42.64
CA GLY A 242 2.04 19.04 -43.40
C GLY A 242 1.56 17.89 -42.53
N ARG A 243 1.23 18.17 -41.26
CA ARG A 243 0.74 17.20 -40.25
C ARG A 243 -0.06 17.90 -39.18
N TYR A 244 -0.69 17.12 -38.31
CA TYR A 244 -1.29 17.67 -37.10
C TYR A 244 -0.25 18.30 -36.19
N TRP A 245 -0.65 19.37 -35.49
CA TRP A 245 0.11 19.94 -34.39
C TRP A 245 0.20 18.91 -33.28
N GLU A 246 1.42 18.56 -32.84
CA GLU A 246 1.69 17.51 -31.89
C GLU A 246 2.23 18.07 -30.56
N ALA A 247 2.30 17.23 -29.54
CA ALA A 247 2.84 17.57 -28.23
C ALA A 247 4.26 18.15 -28.31
N ARG A 248 5.11 17.64 -29.19
CA ARG A 248 6.49 18.15 -29.41
C ARG A 248 6.56 19.58 -29.94
N ASP A 249 5.50 20.05 -30.60
CA ASP A 249 5.46 21.41 -31.18
C ASP A 249 5.10 22.46 -30.13
N PHE A 250 4.55 22.02 -28.99
CA PHE A 250 4.24 22.89 -27.87
C PHE A 250 5.52 23.19 -27.07
N ALA A 251 6.17 24.31 -27.38
CA ALA A 251 7.40 24.74 -26.77
C ALA A 251 7.43 26.24 -26.43
N PRO A 252 6.41 26.77 -25.77
CA PRO A 252 6.34 28.19 -25.44
C PRO A 252 7.17 28.51 -24.19
N GLU A 253 8.45 28.06 -24.13
CA GLU A 253 9.28 28.20 -22.94
C GLU A 253 9.48 29.66 -22.53
N GLU A 254 9.60 30.56 -23.51
CA GLU A 254 9.73 32.00 -23.23
C GLU A 254 8.45 32.56 -22.57
N GLU A 255 7.32 32.16 -23.10
CA GLU A 255 6.01 32.53 -22.55
C GLU A 255 5.78 31.92 -21.17
N LEU A 256 6.07 30.62 -21.00
CA LEU A 256 5.91 29.92 -19.74
C LEU A 256 6.90 30.39 -18.67
N ARG A 257 8.09 30.83 -19.02
CA ARG A 257 9.04 31.43 -18.08
C ARG A 257 8.52 32.69 -17.41
N GLN A 258 7.67 33.43 -18.10
CA GLN A 258 7.05 34.61 -17.53
C GLN A 258 5.84 34.30 -16.64
N MET A 259 5.35 33.06 -16.66
CA MET A 259 4.26 32.63 -15.80
C MET A 259 4.73 32.46 -14.35
N GLN A 260 3.97 33.01 -13.44
CA GLN A 260 4.17 32.79 -11.99
C GLN A 260 3.38 31.59 -11.45
N GLY A 261 2.66 30.90 -12.33
CA GLY A 261 1.83 29.77 -11.94
C GLY A 261 0.54 30.14 -11.21
N THR A 262 0.05 31.34 -11.39
CA THR A 262 -1.23 31.81 -10.83
C THR A 262 -2.40 31.28 -11.65
N TRP A 263 -3.61 31.29 -11.08
CA TRP A 263 -4.83 30.93 -11.81
C TRP A 263 -5.08 31.78 -13.03
N SER A 264 -4.75 33.08 -12.96
CA SER A 264 -4.87 33.99 -14.11
C SER A 264 -3.98 33.59 -15.27
N ASP A 265 -2.83 33.00 -14.99
CA ASP A 265 -1.94 32.50 -16.04
C ASP A 265 -2.54 31.28 -16.72
N PHE A 266 -3.14 30.35 -15.95
CA PHE A 266 -3.77 29.18 -16.54
C PHE A 266 -5.05 29.52 -17.31
N ASP A 267 -5.84 30.46 -16.83
CA ASP A 267 -7.04 30.93 -17.54
C ASP A 267 -6.72 31.49 -18.91
N ARG A 268 -5.54 32.08 -19.09
CA ARG A 268 -5.06 32.56 -20.38
C ARG A 268 -4.92 31.47 -21.43
N TYR A 269 -4.55 30.25 -21.00
CA TYR A 269 -4.37 29.08 -21.87
C TYR A 269 -5.61 28.20 -21.97
N LYS A 270 -6.54 28.31 -21.07
CA LYS A 270 -7.83 27.65 -21.23
C LYS A 270 -8.44 28.05 -22.54
N LYS A 271 -9.12 27.13 -23.24
CA LYS A 271 -9.78 27.37 -24.51
C LYS A 271 -8.89 27.52 -25.73
N ASP A 272 -7.57 27.54 -25.56
CA ASP A 272 -6.64 27.51 -26.70
C ASP A 272 -6.11 26.08 -26.92
N CYS A 273 -7.04 25.17 -27.21
CA CYS A 273 -6.76 23.73 -27.38
C CYS A 273 -5.75 23.41 -28.48
N ARG A 274 -5.55 24.32 -29.42
CA ARG A 274 -4.55 24.17 -30.50
C ARG A 274 -3.15 24.00 -29.98
N LYS A 275 -2.83 24.57 -28.83
CA LYS A 275 -1.54 24.46 -28.18
C LYS A 275 -1.36 23.18 -27.38
N TYR A 276 -2.42 22.38 -27.20
CA TYR A 276 -2.31 21.16 -26.42
C TYR A 276 -1.62 20.02 -27.16
N GLY A 277 -1.75 19.99 -28.51
CA GLY A 277 -1.21 18.93 -29.36
C GLY A 277 -2.20 17.78 -29.55
N TYR A 278 -2.12 17.13 -30.71
CA TYR A 278 -2.99 16.03 -31.11
C TYR A 278 -3.11 14.97 -30.05
N GLY A 279 -4.32 14.63 -29.67
CA GLY A 279 -4.65 13.55 -28.75
C GLY A 279 -4.63 13.92 -27.27
N TYR A 280 -4.23 15.15 -26.89
CA TYR A 280 -4.28 15.56 -25.49
C TYR A 280 -5.70 15.50 -24.93
N LEU A 281 -5.82 14.88 -23.76
CA LEU A 281 -7.05 14.93 -22.97
C LEU A 281 -6.68 15.00 -21.48
N ASN A 282 -7.11 16.06 -20.83
CA ASN A 282 -7.05 16.23 -19.37
C ASN A 282 -7.99 17.36 -18.95
N ALA A 283 -8.42 17.36 -17.72
CA ALA A 283 -9.20 18.45 -17.12
C ALA A 283 -8.33 19.68 -16.77
N ILE A 284 -7.01 19.62 -17.00
CA ILE A 284 -6.07 20.73 -16.86
C ILE A 284 -5.35 20.97 -18.18
N PRO A 285 -4.92 22.24 -18.46
CA PRO A 285 -4.17 22.55 -19.68
C PRO A 285 -2.82 21.81 -19.79
N ALA A 286 -2.39 21.51 -21.00
CA ALA A 286 -1.12 20.83 -21.28
C ALA A 286 0.12 21.56 -20.75
N GLN A 287 0.00 22.87 -20.51
CA GLN A 287 1.03 23.71 -19.91
C GLN A 287 1.54 23.18 -18.56
N HIS A 288 0.71 22.47 -17.78
CA HIS A 288 1.13 21.85 -16.52
C HIS A 288 2.23 20.80 -16.74
N CYS A 289 2.12 20.01 -17.82
CA CYS A 289 3.17 19.04 -18.17
C CYS A 289 4.47 19.73 -18.55
N VAL A 290 4.39 20.85 -19.30
CA VAL A 290 5.55 21.63 -19.70
C VAL A 290 6.22 22.32 -18.51
N LEU A 291 5.44 22.83 -17.56
CA LEU A 291 5.98 23.44 -16.35
C LEU A 291 6.76 22.45 -15.49
N ILE A 292 6.33 21.20 -15.40
CA ILE A 292 7.12 20.14 -14.72
C ILE A 292 8.44 19.90 -15.46
N GLU A 293 8.42 19.85 -16.78
CA GLU A 293 9.63 19.72 -17.59
C GLU A 293 10.60 20.90 -17.40
N MET A 294 10.08 22.05 -17.04
CA MET A 294 10.84 23.23 -16.64
C MET A 294 11.24 23.23 -15.15
N TYR A 295 11.05 22.11 -14.46
CA TYR A 295 11.27 21.96 -13.02
C TYR A 295 10.45 22.90 -12.15
N ARG A 296 9.29 23.31 -12.62
CA ARG A 296 8.32 24.07 -11.84
C ARG A 296 7.44 23.08 -11.07
N ALA A 297 7.89 22.78 -9.88
CA ALA A 297 7.24 21.79 -9.02
C ALA A 297 6.25 22.40 -8.05
N TYR A 298 5.57 21.54 -7.32
CA TYR A 298 4.59 21.84 -6.29
C TYR A 298 5.15 22.80 -5.21
N ASN A 299 4.88 24.08 -5.40
CA ASN A 299 5.11 25.10 -4.40
C ASN A 299 4.00 26.17 -4.46
N ASN A 300 4.01 27.15 -3.57
CA ASN A 300 3.00 28.19 -3.52
C ASN A 300 3.00 29.09 -4.75
N GLU A 301 4.06 29.10 -5.53
CA GLU A 301 4.27 29.99 -6.66
C GLU A 301 3.94 29.33 -8.01
N SER A 302 4.20 28.03 -8.16
CA SER A 302 4.13 27.37 -9.46
C SER A 302 2.77 26.79 -9.82
N TRP A 303 1.86 26.58 -8.87
CA TRP A 303 0.53 26.01 -9.08
C TRP A 303 0.49 24.68 -9.87
N VAL A 304 1.62 24.03 -10.03
CA VAL A 304 1.72 22.72 -10.67
C VAL A 304 1.82 21.65 -9.59
N TRP A 305 1.01 20.63 -9.68
CA TRP A 305 1.12 19.45 -8.83
C TRP A 305 1.54 18.26 -9.70
N ALA A 306 0.66 17.32 -9.95
CA ALA A 306 0.95 16.03 -10.58
C ALA A 306 0.12 15.84 -11.87
N PRO A 307 0.45 16.54 -12.98
CA PRO A 307 -0.36 16.47 -14.20
C PRO A 307 -0.42 15.07 -14.80
N TYR A 308 0.67 14.29 -14.74
CA TYR A 308 0.67 12.91 -15.23
C TYR A 308 -0.13 11.97 -14.35
N TYR A 309 -0.27 12.26 -13.06
CA TYR A 309 -1.19 11.53 -12.18
C TYR A 309 -2.63 11.69 -12.65
N SER A 310 -3.08 12.90 -12.98
CA SER A 310 -4.42 13.12 -13.50
C SER A 310 -4.63 12.45 -14.86
N VAL A 311 -3.67 12.56 -15.79
CA VAL A 311 -3.70 11.84 -17.08
C VAL A 311 -3.83 10.34 -16.87
N HIS A 312 -3.03 9.78 -15.93
CA HIS A 312 -3.09 8.35 -15.61
C HIS A 312 -4.47 7.90 -15.18
N LYS A 313 -5.14 8.65 -14.30
CA LYS A 313 -6.47 8.26 -13.82
C LYS A 313 -7.52 8.23 -14.94
N GLN A 314 -7.47 9.21 -15.83
CA GLN A 314 -8.37 9.25 -16.99
C GLN A 314 -8.06 8.12 -17.97
N LEU A 315 -6.78 7.88 -18.23
CA LEU A 315 -6.34 6.79 -19.10
C LEU A 315 -6.76 5.42 -18.55
N ALA A 316 -6.59 5.19 -17.25
CA ALA A 316 -7.07 3.98 -16.58
C ALA A 316 -8.58 3.81 -16.68
N GLY A 317 -9.35 4.90 -16.44
CA GLY A 317 -10.81 4.88 -16.56
C GLY A 317 -11.30 4.54 -17.96
N LEU A 318 -10.69 5.10 -18.99
CA LEU A 318 -11.02 4.78 -20.39
C LEU A 318 -10.67 3.32 -20.75
N ILE A 319 -9.55 2.79 -20.25
CA ILE A 319 -9.16 1.39 -20.46
C ILE A 319 -10.17 0.47 -19.75
N ASP A 320 -10.58 0.81 -18.52
CA ASP A 320 -11.53 0.00 -17.76
C ASP A 320 -12.93 0.02 -18.42
N ILE A 321 -13.37 1.14 -19.02
CA ILE A 321 -14.56 1.19 -19.86
C ILE A 321 -14.42 0.27 -21.04
N ALA A 322 -13.32 0.39 -21.80
CA ALA A 322 -13.09 -0.41 -22.99
C ALA A 322 -13.08 -1.93 -22.75
N THR A 323 -12.72 -2.35 -21.53
CA THR A 323 -12.59 -3.77 -21.17
C THR A 323 -13.79 -4.37 -20.43
N ASN A 324 -14.70 -3.53 -19.91
CA ASN A 324 -15.76 -4.01 -19.03
C ASN A 324 -17.20 -3.71 -19.52
N ILE A 325 -17.39 -2.84 -20.52
CA ILE A 325 -18.74 -2.54 -21.04
C ILE A 325 -19.12 -3.47 -22.18
N ASP A 326 -20.40 -3.77 -22.33
CA ASP A 326 -20.97 -4.59 -23.39
C ASP A 326 -21.28 -3.81 -24.69
N ASP A 327 -21.31 -2.48 -24.64
CA ASP A 327 -21.50 -1.60 -25.80
C ASP A 327 -20.17 -1.44 -26.57
N LYS A 328 -20.06 -2.17 -27.70
CA LYS A 328 -18.84 -2.19 -28.52
C LYS A 328 -18.46 -0.82 -29.08
N GLU A 329 -19.43 -0.01 -29.49
CA GLU A 329 -19.14 1.32 -30.03
C GLU A 329 -18.51 2.22 -28.98
N VAL A 330 -19.06 2.21 -27.76
CA VAL A 330 -18.54 2.97 -26.64
C VAL A 330 -17.16 2.44 -26.20
N ALA A 331 -16.98 1.12 -26.16
CA ALA A 331 -15.70 0.48 -25.83
C ALA A 331 -14.60 0.86 -26.83
N GLU A 332 -14.87 0.75 -28.12
CA GLU A 332 -13.93 1.12 -29.19
C GLU A 332 -13.58 2.61 -29.15
N LYS A 333 -14.56 3.47 -28.89
CA LYS A 333 -14.37 4.92 -28.77
C LYS A 333 -13.51 5.25 -27.55
N ALA A 334 -13.76 4.64 -26.39
CA ALA A 334 -12.94 4.80 -25.20
C ALA A 334 -11.50 4.38 -25.43
N LEU A 335 -11.30 3.24 -26.10
CA LEU A 335 -9.97 2.75 -26.45
C LEU A 335 -9.23 3.66 -27.45
N LEU A 336 -9.95 4.26 -28.40
CA LEU A 336 -9.39 5.24 -29.34
C LEU A 336 -8.95 6.52 -28.59
N ILE A 337 -9.77 7.04 -27.69
CA ILE A 337 -9.41 8.20 -26.85
C ILE A 337 -8.15 7.88 -26.06
N ALA A 338 -8.12 6.72 -25.40
CA ALA A 338 -6.98 6.30 -24.59
C ALA A 338 -5.70 6.14 -25.44
N LYS A 339 -5.81 5.60 -26.66
CA LYS A 339 -4.68 5.46 -27.58
C LYS A 339 -4.10 6.82 -27.96
N ASP A 340 -4.96 7.76 -28.37
CA ASP A 340 -4.53 9.09 -28.76
C ASP A 340 -3.85 9.81 -27.56
N MET A 341 -4.38 9.68 -26.34
CA MET A 341 -3.74 10.18 -25.11
C MET A 341 -2.35 9.55 -24.88
N GLY A 342 -2.26 8.23 -24.97
CA GLY A 342 -0.99 7.50 -24.77
C GLY A 342 0.08 7.91 -25.78
N LEU A 343 -0.29 8.10 -27.04
CA LEU A 343 0.61 8.58 -28.10
C LEU A 343 0.99 10.05 -27.90
N TRP A 344 0.11 10.88 -27.35
CA TRP A 344 0.47 12.24 -26.93
C TRP A 344 1.56 12.22 -25.86
N VAL A 345 1.43 11.35 -24.85
CA VAL A 345 2.45 11.20 -23.78
C VAL A 345 3.77 10.74 -24.37
N TRP A 346 3.77 9.73 -25.25
CA TRP A 346 4.97 9.29 -25.94
C TRP A 346 5.63 10.41 -26.73
N ASN A 347 4.86 11.10 -27.57
CA ASN A 347 5.36 12.18 -28.41
C ASN A 347 6.03 13.29 -27.56
N ARG A 348 5.40 13.65 -26.44
CA ARG A 348 5.96 14.64 -25.52
C ARG A 348 7.27 14.19 -24.89
N LEU A 349 7.31 12.98 -24.32
CA LEU A 349 8.47 12.48 -23.59
C LEU A 349 9.61 12.02 -24.52
N HIS A 350 9.28 11.57 -25.72
CA HIS A 350 10.27 11.16 -26.71
C HIS A 350 11.04 12.38 -27.28
N TYR A 351 10.31 13.38 -27.72
CA TYR A 351 10.93 14.54 -28.40
C TYR A 351 11.34 15.66 -27.46
N ARG A 352 10.58 15.87 -26.39
CA ARG A 352 10.81 16.95 -25.43
C ARG A 352 10.77 16.40 -24.02
N THR A 353 11.86 15.80 -23.61
CA THR A 353 11.95 15.16 -22.29
C THR A 353 11.73 16.15 -21.17
N TYR A 354 12.39 17.32 -21.25
CA TYR A 354 12.14 18.45 -20.37
C TYR A 354 12.93 19.69 -20.84
N VAL A 355 12.53 20.83 -20.31
CA VAL A 355 13.15 22.11 -20.57
C VAL A 355 13.46 22.77 -19.23
N LYS A 356 14.67 23.28 -19.05
CA LYS A 356 15.05 23.97 -17.82
C LYS A 356 14.44 25.35 -17.72
N SER A 357 14.33 25.88 -16.51
CA SER A 357 13.74 27.20 -16.26
C SER A 357 14.45 28.35 -16.95
N ASP A 358 15.74 28.17 -17.35
CA ASP A 358 16.48 29.12 -18.17
C ASP A 358 16.09 29.10 -19.67
N GLY A 359 15.11 28.28 -20.05
CA GLY A 359 14.56 28.11 -21.38
C GLY A 359 15.43 27.32 -22.34
N ARG A 360 16.55 26.82 -21.89
CA ARG A 360 17.39 25.97 -22.72
C ARG A 360 16.79 24.56 -22.70
N GLN A 361 16.57 24.02 -23.86
CA GLN A 361 16.29 22.64 -24.02
C GLN A 361 17.52 21.83 -23.58
N ASP A 362 17.30 20.80 -22.74
CA ASP A 362 18.40 19.91 -22.38
C ASP A 362 18.83 19.12 -23.62
N GLU A 363 20.10 19.20 -24.00
CA GLU A 363 20.65 18.43 -25.11
C GLU A 363 20.53 16.90 -24.88
N ARG A 364 20.40 16.49 -23.59
CA ARG A 364 20.22 15.11 -23.17
C ARG A 364 18.77 14.70 -23.06
N ARG A 365 17.83 15.49 -23.57
CA ARG A 365 16.38 15.26 -23.46
C ARG A 365 15.92 13.86 -23.84
N ALA A 366 16.60 13.25 -24.80
CA ALA A 366 16.35 11.87 -25.18
C ALA A 366 17.00 10.84 -24.26
N ARG A 367 17.73 11.28 -23.23
CA ARG A 367 18.41 10.40 -22.29
C ARG A 367 17.56 10.24 -21.02
N PRO A 368 17.34 9.02 -20.56
CA PRO A 368 16.53 8.74 -19.38
C PRO A 368 16.98 9.47 -18.11
N GLY A 369 18.28 9.69 -17.90
CA GLY A 369 18.81 10.26 -16.67
C GLY A 369 18.21 11.60 -16.27
N ASN A 370 17.90 12.46 -17.22
CA ASN A 370 17.34 13.77 -16.90
C ASN A 370 15.84 13.72 -16.58
N ARG A 371 15.10 12.72 -17.14
CA ARG A 371 13.73 12.44 -16.75
C ARG A 371 13.67 11.99 -15.32
N TYR A 372 14.61 11.18 -14.89
CA TYR A 372 14.67 10.68 -13.51
C TYR A 372 14.89 11.79 -12.50
N GLU A 373 15.70 12.79 -12.81
CA GLU A 373 15.82 14.01 -12.00
C GLU A 373 14.46 14.74 -11.90
N MET A 374 13.72 14.82 -12.99
CA MET A 374 12.40 15.45 -13.03
C MET A 374 11.38 14.68 -12.17
N TRP A 375 11.33 13.34 -12.27
CA TRP A 375 10.43 12.51 -11.45
C TRP A 375 10.81 12.49 -9.97
N ASN A 376 12.04 12.79 -9.61
CA ASN A 376 12.49 12.87 -8.22
C ASN A 376 12.08 14.17 -7.52
N MET A 377 11.44 15.09 -8.20
CA MET A 377 10.82 16.24 -7.54
C MET A 377 9.67 15.75 -6.66
N TYR A 378 9.75 16.05 -5.35
CA TYR A 378 8.77 15.64 -4.38
C TYR A 378 7.35 16.05 -4.78
N ILE A 379 6.39 15.18 -4.70
CA ILE A 379 4.97 15.33 -5.08
C ILE A 379 4.76 15.67 -6.58
N ALA A 380 5.51 16.60 -7.14
CA ALA A 380 5.38 16.93 -8.55
C ALA A 380 5.81 15.77 -9.46
N GLY A 381 6.69 14.91 -8.98
CA GLY A 381 7.06 13.65 -9.61
C GLY A 381 6.06 12.52 -9.36
N GLU A 382 4.89 12.79 -8.81
CA GLU A 382 3.84 11.80 -8.68
C GLU A 382 3.29 11.45 -10.06
N VAL A 383 3.76 10.33 -10.57
CA VAL A 383 3.38 9.83 -11.90
C VAL A 383 2.34 8.71 -11.80
N GLY A 384 2.04 8.27 -10.58
CA GLY A 384 1.03 7.26 -10.30
C GLY A 384 1.27 5.98 -11.08
N GLY A 385 0.22 5.44 -11.68
CA GLY A 385 0.26 4.25 -12.52
C GLY A 385 0.39 4.55 -14.02
N MET A 386 1.06 5.63 -14.44
CA MET A 386 1.24 5.94 -15.87
C MET A 386 1.89 4.78 -16.61
N ALA A 387 2.97 4.20 -16.08
CA ALA A 387 3.62 3.04 -16.68
C ALA A 387 2.67 1.86 -16.81
N GLU A 388 1.86 1.57 -15.77
CA GLU A 388 0.83 0.51 -15.81
C GLU A 388 -0.19 0.76 -16.91
N SER A 389 -0.76 1.96 -16.98
CA SER A 389 -1.81 2.28 -17.94
C SER A 389 -1.31 2.24 -19.39
N LEU A 390 -0.12 2.78 -19.66
CA LEU A 390 0.49 2.74 -20.98
C LEU A 390 0.86 1.32 -21.42
N ALA A 391 1.39 0.52 -20.52
CA ALA A 391 1.70 -0.89 -20.80
C ALA A 391 0.41 -1.69 -21.08
N ARG A 392 -0.65 -1.54 -20.25
CA ARG A 392 -1.97 -2.15 -20.51
C ARG A 392 -2.53 -1.74 -21.88
N LEU A 393 -2.43 -0.45 -22.20
CA LEU A 393 -2.93 0.09 -23.47
C LEU A 393 -2.21 -0.54 -24.67
N SER A 394 -0.89 -0.75 -24.58
CA SER A 394 -0.11 -1.39 -25.63
C SER A 394 -0.52 -2.85 -25.91
N GLU A 395 -1.11 -3.53 -24.94
CA GLU A 395 -1.66 -4.87 -25.11
C GLU A 395 -3.01 -4.86 -25.86
N LEU A 396 -3.78 -3.79 -25.72
CA LEU A 396 -5.17 -3.70 -26.17
C LEU A 396 -5.32 -3.10 -27.57
N THR A 397 -4.45 -2.20 -28.00
CA THR A 397 -4.66 -1.40 -29.21
C THR A 397 -3.36 -0.96 -29.87
N GLY A 398 -3.49 -0.49 -31.11
CA GLY A 398 -2.43 0.12 -31.88
C GLY A 398 -1.77 -0.82 -32.88
N THR A 399 -1.14 -0.21 -33.89
CA THR A 399 -0.21 -0.88 -34.80
C THR A 399 1.03 -1.36 -34.03
N ALA A 400 1.89 -2.16 -34.63
CA ALA A 400 3.13 -2.60 -34.00
C ALA A 400 4.02 -1.41 -33.57
N GLU A 401 4.05 -0.34 -34.38
CA GLU A 401 4.78 0.90 -34.11
C GLU A 401 4.15 1.66 -32.93
N GLU A 402 2.84 1.87 -32.95
CA GLU A 402 2.13 2.54 -31.85
C GLU A 402 2.29 1.79 -30.52
N LYS A 403 2.25 0.45 -30.53
CA LYS A 403 2.51 -0.38 -29.35
C LYS A 403 3.94 -0.19 -28.81
N ALA A 404 4.93 -0.13 -29.72
CA ALA A 404 6.31 0.14 -29.34
C ALA A 404 6.45 1.55 -28.71
N HIS A 405 5.77 2.54 -29.26
CA HIS A 405 5.70 3.90 -28.70
C HIS A 405 5.08 3.93 -27.30
N LEU A 406 3.99 3.20 -27.09
CA LEU A 406 3.33 3.12 -25.78
C LEU A 406 4.22 2.43 -24.73
N ILE A 407 4.95 1.39 -25.12
CA ILE A 407 5.91 0.70 -24.23
C ILE A 407 7.10 1.63 -23.90
N GLU A 408 7.63 2.35 -24.89
CA GLU A 408 8.68 3.36 -24.66
C GLU A 408 8.19 4.44 -23.70
N ALA A 409 6.96 4.94 -23.89
CA ALA A 409 6.35 5.92 -23.00
C ALA A 409 6.21 5.38 -21.57
N ALA A 410 5.80 4.12 -21.39
CA ALA A 410 5.72 3.49 -20.08
C ALA A 410 7.08 3.48 -19.37
N ASN A 411 8.15 3.10 -20.07
CA ASN A 411 9.51 3.06 -19.53
C ASN A 411 10.08 4.47 -19.25
N CYS A 412 9.50 5.53 -19.81
CA CYS A 412 9.88 6.91 -19.45
C CYS A 412 9.55 7.27 -18.01
N PHE A 413 8.70 6.52 -17.33
CA PHE A 413 8.31 6.73 -15.93
C PHE A 413 9.11 5.90 -14.93
N ASP A 414 10.17 5.22 -15.35
CA ASP A 414 11.08 4.51 -14.46
C ASP A 414 11.76 5.44 -13.46
N SER A 415 12.03 4.93 -12.26
CA SER A 415 12.77 5.61 -11.19
C SER A 415 13.97 4.77 -10.75
N PRO A 416 15.12 4.83 -11.44
CA PRO A 416 16.26 3.98 -11.11
C PRO A 416 16.75 4.11 -9.68
N ALA A 417 16.72 5.31 -9.10
CA ALA A 417 17.10 5.52 -7.70
C ALA A 417 16.24 4.73 -6.69
N PHE A 418 15.02 4.36 -7.09
CA PHE A 418 14.13 3.50 -6.32
C PHE A 418 14.18 2.05 -6.82
N PHE A 419 14.25 1.82 -8.13
CA PHE A 419 14.13 0.51 -8.74
C PHE A 419 15.41 -0.33 -8.63
N ASP A 420 16.59 0.27 -8.86
CA ASP A 420 17.86 -0.46 -8.87
C ASP A 420 18.17 -1.17 -7.55
N PRO A 421 18.02 -0.52 -6.37
CA PRO A 421 18.17 -1.23 -5.11
C PRO A 421 17.14 -2.35 -4.93
N LEU A 422 15.88 -2.09 -5.29
CA LEU A 422 14.81 -3.10 -5.17
C LEU A 422 15.07 -4.31 -6.06
N ALA A 423 15.57 -4.13 -7.28
CA ALA A 423 15.93 -5.23 -8.17
C ALA A 423 17.02 -6.13 -7.57
N LYS A 424 17.88 -5.57 -6.74
CA LYS A 424 18.93 -6.30 -5.98
C LYS A 424 18.47 -6.78 -4.61
N ASN A 425 17.18 -6.67 -4.29
CA ASN A 425 16.59 -6.97 -2.99
C ASN A 425 17.12 -6.10 -1.83
N VAL A 426 17.53 -4.87 -2.12
CA VAL A 426 17.92 -3.87 -1.13
C VAL A 426 16.75 -2.94 -0.83
N ASP A 427 16.51 -2.67 0.45
CA ASP A 427 15.38 -1.87 0.91
C ASP A 427 15.57 -0.38 0.63
N ALA A 428 14.96 0.10 -0.45
CA ALA A 428 14.85 1.51 -0.80
C ALA A 428 13.48 2.13 -0.44
N ILE A 429 12.65 1.42 0.32
CA ILE A 429 11.25 1.78 0.60
C ILE A 429 11.16 2.85 1.68
N ARG A 430 11.98 2.73 2.73
CA ARG A 430 11.94 3.62 3.90
C ARG A 430 11.96 5.09 3.51
N THR A 431 11.19 5.90 4.21
CA THR A 431 11.07 7.35 4.00
C THR A 431 10.51 7.79 2.64
N ARG A 432 10.01 6.87 1.83
CA ARG A 432 9.29 7.19 0.58
C ARG A 432 7.81 7.43 0.87
N HIS A 433 7.19 8.28 0.09
CA HIS A 433 5.74 8.44 0.10
C HIS A 433 5.10 7.16 -0.42
N ALA A 434 4.26 6.51 0.39
CA ALA A 434 3.81 5.14 0.12
C ALA A 434 2.96 5.07 -1.17
N ASN A 435 1.94 5.90 -1.27
CA ASN A 435 1.03 5.86 -2.42
C ASN A 435 1.67 6.31 -3.73
N GLN A 436 2.71 7.15 -3.70
CA GLN A 436 3.46 7.52 -4.91
C GLN A 436 4.28 6.34 -5.46
N HIS A 437 4.84 5.50 -4.59
CA HIS A 437 5.83 4.51 -4.98
C HIS A 437 5.23 3.12 -5.23
N ILE A 438 4.13 2.74 -4.57
CA ILE A 438 3.47 1.45 -4.82
C ILE A 438 2.98 1.33 -6.28
N PRO A 439 2.29 2.33 -6.87
CA PRO A 439 1.86 2.26 -8.27
C PRO A 439 3.01 2.17 -9.27
N MET A 440 4.18 2.76 -8.95
CA MET A 440 5.37 2.63 -9.80
C MET A 440 5.83 1.19 -9.92
N VAL A 441 5.75 0.42 -8.82
CA VAL A 441 6.10 -1.01 -8.80
C VAL A 441 5.09 -1.84 -9.60
N THR A 442 3.80 -1.51 -9.50
CA THR A 442 2.76 -2.14 -10.33
C THR A 442 3.03 -1.86 -11.82
N GLY A 443 3.40 -0.62 -12.15
CA GLY A 443 3.80 -0.23 -13.50
C GLY A 443 5.02 -1.02 -14.01
N ALA A 444 6.04 -1.19 -13.16
CA ALA A 444 7.21 -1.99 -13.49
C ALA A 444 6.84 -3.45 -13.79
N LEU A 445 6.00 -4.07 -12.95
CA LEU A 445 5.52 -5.44 -13.20
C LEU A 445 4.74 -5.55 -14.52
N ARG A 446 3.95 -4.53 -14.85
CA ARG A 446 3.24 -4.50 -16.13
C ARG A 446 4.20 -4.33 -17.32
N SER A 447 5.28 -3.56 -17.14
CA SER A 447 6.36 -3.46 -18.13
C SER A 447 7.05 -4.81 -18.35
N PHE A 448 7.28 -5.61 -17.28
CA PHE A 448 7.75 -6.99 -17.44
C PHE A 448 6.84 -7.80 -18.36
N ARG A 449 5.53 -7.70 -18.18
CA ARG A 449 4.55 -8.42 -19.02
C ARG A 449 4.68 -8.05 -20.50
N THR A 450 5.02 -6.80 -20.81
CA THR A 450 5.17 -6.33 -22.20
C THR A 450 6.51 -6.65 -22.82
N ASN A 451 7.62 -6.48 -22.09
CA ASN A 451 8.98 -6.55 -22.64
C ASN A 451 9.82 -7.74 -22.15
N GLY A 452 9.40 -8.44 -21.07
CA GLY A 452 10.10 -9.60 -20.53
C GLY A 452 11.39 -9.30 -19.79
N ASN A 453 11.69 -8.03 -19.47
CA ASN A 453 12.90 -7.66 -18.73
C ASN A 453 12.79 -8.08 -17.26
N ALA A 454 13.59 -9.07 -16.86
CA ALA A 454 13.64 -9.64 -15.52
C ALA A 454 13.79 -8.60 -14.40
N TYR A 455 14.50 -7.50 -14.67
CA TYR A 455 14.67 -6.38 -13.75
C TYR A 455 13.35 -5.91 -13.13
N TYR A 456 12.29 -5.78 -13.95
CA TYR A 456 10.99 -5.32 -13.48
C TYR A 456 10.25 -6.36 -12.63
N TYR A 457 10.41 -7.64 -12.94
CA TYR A 457 9.83 -8.70 -12.12
C TYR A 457 10.54 -8.80 -10.76
N ASP A 458 11.88 -8.78 -10.78
CA ASP A 458 12.69 -8.88 -9.56
C ASP A 458 12.38 -7.74 -8.59
N LEU A 459 12.33 -6.49 -9.08
CA LEU A 459 12.00 -5.36 -8.20
C LEU A 459 10.59 -5.45 -7.63
N ALA A 460 9.62 -5.92 -8.40
CA ALA A 460 8.23 -6.03 -7.95
C ALA A 460 8.05 -7.13 -6.90
N GLN A 461 8.64 -8.30 -7.13
CA GLN A 461 8.63 -9.41 -6.17
C GLN A 461 9.36 -9.05 -4.87
N ASN A 462 10.54 -8.45 -4.98
CA ASN A 462 11.33 -8.04 -3.83
C ASN A 462 10.61 -6.97 -3.00
N PHE A 463 10.05 -5.95 -3.67
CA PHE A 463 9.23 -4.93 -3.02
C PHE A 463 8.06 -5.56 -2.25
N TRP A 464 7.28 -6.42 -2.91
CA TRP A 464 6.14 -7.08 -2.28
C TRP A 464 6.56 -7.89 -1.04
N THR A 465 7.65 -8.64 -1.13
CA THR A 465 8.19 -9.44 -0.01
C THR A 465 8.64 -8.56 1.16
N MET A 466 9.30 -7.43 0.86
CA MET A 466 9.69 -6.44 1.88
C MET A 466 8.47 -5.84 2.58
N ILE A 467 7.42 -5.51 1.82
CA ILE A 467 6.17 -5.01 2.39
C ILE A 467 5.61 -6.01 3.40
N GLN A 468 5.53 -7.29 3.04
CA GLN A 468 4.98 -8.32 3.91
C GLN A 468 5.76 -8.49 5.21
N GLY A 469 7.08 -8.47 5.14
CA GLY A 469 7.95 -8.73 6.27
C GLY A 469 8.28 -7.51 7.13
N ARG A 470 8.25 -6.29 6.57
CA ARG A 470 8.89 -5.13 7.18
C ARG A 470 7.97 -3.92 7.41
N TYR A 471 6.83 -3.82 6.69
CA TYR A 471 6.03 -2.58 6.66
C TYR A 471 4.54 -2.79 6.92
N ARG A 472 4.04 -4.01 6.76
CA ARG A 472 2.62 -4.34 6.85
C ARG A 472 2.11 -4.30 8.30
N TYR A 473 0.92 -3.73 8.49
CA TYR A 473 0.12 -3.89 9.72
C TYR A 473 -0.80 -5.10 9.62
N ALA A 474 -1.38 -5.53 10.74
CA ALA A 474 -2.30 -6.67 10.78
C ALA A 474 -3.48 -6.53 9.82
N MET A 475 -3.96 -5.31 9.61
CA MET A 475 -5.03 -4.99 8.65
C MET A 475 -4.64 -5.21 7.18
N GLY A 476 -3.37 -5.37 6.89
CA GLY A 476 -2.83 -5.45 5.53
C GLY A 476 -2.31 -4.13 4.96
N GLY A 477 -2.68 -3.00 5.56
CA GLY A 477 -2.21 -1.67 5.14
C GLY A 477 -0.77 -1.38 5.54
N VAL A 478 -0.25 -0.26 5.02
CA VAL A 478 1.12 0.21 5.23
C VAL A 478 1.17 1.72 5.42
N GLY A 479 2.29 2.19 5.91
CA GLY A 479 2.56 3.61 6.04
C GLY A 479 1.95 4.24 7.29
N ASN A 480 2.36 5.47 7.57
CA ASN A 480 1.81 6.30 8.61
C ASN A 480 1.92 7.76 8.17
N GLY A 481 0.78 8.44 8.00
CA GLY A 481 0.74 9.80 7.46
C GLY A 481 1.37 9.86 6.07
N GLU A 482 0.92 8.99 5.17
CA GLU A 482 1.33 8.87 3.76
C GLU A 482 2.75 8.33 3.52
N MET A 483 3.57 8.18 4.55
CA MET A 483 4.98 7.79 4.39
C MET A 483 5.23 6.35 4.84
N PHE A 484 6.03 5.62 4.09
CA PHE A 484 6.72 4.47 4.67
C PHE A 484 7.65 4.94 5.77
N ARG A 485 7.55 4.34 6.95
CA ARG A 485 8.44 4.61 8.07
C ARG A 485 9.66 3.68 8.01
N GLN A 486 10.31 3.47 9.12
CA GLN A 486 11.42 2.52 9.20
C GLN A 486 10.93 1.09 8.99
N PRO A 487 11.71 0.21 8.37
CA PRO A 487 11.40 -1.22 8.36
C PRO A 487 11.37 -1.76 9.79
N TYR A 488 10.46 -2.69 10.05
CA TYR A 488 10.28 -3.32 11.36
C TYR A 488 9.96 -2.33 12.52
N SER A 489 9.24 -1.23 12.23
CA SER A 489 8.95 -0.21 13.25
C SER A 489 7.44 0.08 13.40
N GLN A 490 6.58 -0.87 13.11
CA GLN A 490 5.14 -0.67 13.08
C GLN A 490 4.60 -0.24 14.44
N ILE A 491 5.08 -0.82 15.54
CA ILE A 491 4.63 -0.46 16.89
C ILE A 491 5.14 0.92 17.28
N THR A 492 6.43 1.20 17.06
CA THR A 492 6.99 2.54 17.28
C THR A 492 6.24 3.59 16.45
N SER A 493 5.89 3.25 15.21
CA SER A 493 5.13 4.14 14.33
C SER A 493 3.71 4.42 14.85
N MET A 494 3.04 3.46 15.48
CA MET A 494 1.73 3.68 16.13
C MET A 494 1.81 4.63 17.33
N CYS A 495 2.97 4.74 17.96
CA CYS A 495 3.19 5.65 19.09
C CYS A 495 3.68 7.03 18.66
N THR A 496 3.80 7.29 17.36
CA THR A 496 4.21 8.59 16.83
C THR A 496 2.99 9.44 16.53
N ASN A 497 2.90 10.64 17.09
CA ASN A 497 1.87 11.59 16.72
C ASN A 497 2.03 12.01 15.26
N VAL A 498 1.14 11.57 14.39
CA VAL A 498 1.05 12.06 13.03
C VAL A 498 -0.31 12.72 12.85
N THR A 499 -0.30 14.00 12.55
CA THR A 499 -1.52 14.71 12.18
C THR A 499 -1.72 14.60 10.67
N SER A 500 -2.96 14.41 10.25
CA SER A 500 -3.29 14.39 8.84
C SER A 500 -3.10 15.77 8.20
N TRP A 501 -2.85 15.79 6.90
CA TRP A 501 -2.94 16.99 6.09
C TRP A 501 -4.28 17.72 6.35
N GLY A 502 -4.21 18.96 6.81
CA GLY A 502 -5.41 19.76 7.05
C GLY A 502 -5.67 20.12 8.52
N GLY A 503 -4.77 19.79 9.45
CA GLY A 503 -4.79 20.30 10.83
C GLY A 503 -5.93 19.77 11.71
N ARG A 504 -6.56 18.67 11.32
CA ARG A 504 -7.43 17.94 12.24
C ARG A 504 -6.53 17.07 13.10
N GLU A 505 -6.54 17.28 14.40
CA GLU A 505 -5.97 16.33 15.35
C GLU A 505 -6.79 15.02 15.24
N LEU A 506 -6.26 14.11 14.43
CA LEU A 506 -6.66 12.72 14.57
C LEU A 506 -6.02 12.20 15.87
N HIS A 507 -6.57 11.14 16.39
CA HIS A 507 -6.11 10.51 17.61
C HIS A 507 -4.57 10.42 17.63
N PRO A 508 -3.86 10.82 18.68
CA PRO A 508 -2.40 10.94 18.66
C PRO A 508 -1.66 9.62 18.52
N GLU A 509 -2.31 8.49 18.69
CA GLU A 509 -1.66 7.18 18.82
C GLU A 509 -1.89 6.20 17.67
N PRO A 510 -3.01 6.20 16.93
CA PRO A 510 -3.17 5.29 15.81
C PRO A 510 -2.27 5.67 14.64
N THR A 511 -1.82 4.67 13.88
CA THR A 511 -1.23 4.93 12.58
C THR A 511 -2.31 5.33 11.58
N LEU A 512 -1.92 6.10 10.61
CA LEU A 512 -2.78 6.55 9.54
C LEU A 512 -2.37 5.88 8.23
N ASN A 513 -2.98 4.73 7.96
CA ASN A 513 -2.72 3.98 6.74
C ASN A 513 -3.58 4.54 5.60
N GLU A 514 -2.97 5.01 4.56
CA GLU A 514 -3.71 5.52 3.40
C GLU A 514 -4.43 4.39 2.66
N THR A 515 -5.74 4.55 2.41
CA THR A 515 -6.56 3.51 1.77
C THR A 515 -6.12 3.24 0.33
N CYS A 516 -5.59 4.24 -0.38
CA CYS A 516 -4.99 4.04 -1.70
C CYS A 516 -3.81 3.06 -1.69
N CYS A 517 -3.04 3.01 -0.61
CA CYS A 517 -1.95 2.04 -0.48
C CYS A 517 -2.47 0.60 -0.45
N ALA A 518 -3.56 0.34 0.28
CA ALA A 518 -4.22 -0.97 0.30
C ALA A 518 -4.74 -1.36 -1.09
N TYR A 519 -5.39 -0.43 -1.79
CA TYR A 519 -5.86 -0.61 -3.18
C TYR A 519 -4.71 -0.99 -4.13
N ASN A 520 -3.62 -0.22 -4.13
CA ASN A 520 -2.48 -0.46 -5.02
C ASN A 520 -1.71 -1.75 -4.68
N LEU A 521 -1.58 -2.09 -3.40
CA LEU A 521 -0.97 -3.36 -2.99
C LEU A 521 -1.83 -4.57 -3.36
N ALA A 522 -3.16 -4.46 -3.28
CA ALA A 522 -4.06 -5.50 -3.77
C ALA A 522 -3.90 -5.71 -5.28
N LYS A 523 -3.81 -4.62 -6.07
CA LYS A 523 -3.51 -4.69 -7.51
C LYS A 523 -2.19 -5.39 -7.80
N LEU A 524 -1.11 -4.96 -7.16
CA LEU A 524 0.22 -5.57 -7.32
C LEU A 524 0.20 -7.06 -6.97
N THR A 525 -0.49 -7.41 -5.89
CA THR A 525 -0.60 -8.80 -5.43
C THR A 525 -1.35 -9.68 -6.43
N LYS A 526 -2.46 -9.18 -6.98
CA LYS A 526 -3.23 -9.86 -8.00
C LYS A 526 -2.40 -10.12 -9.27
N GLU A 527 -1.64 -9.13 -9.72
CA GLU A 527 -0.75 -9.27 -10.88
C GLU A 527 0.38 -10.28 -10.61
N LEU A 528 1.04 -10.24 -9.45
CA LEU A 528 2.07 -11.21 -9.07
C LEU A 528 1.52 -12.64 -8.98
N ASN A 529 0.30 -12.80 -8.45
CA ASN A 529 -0.37 -14.10 -8.39
C ASN A 529 -0.57 -14.69 -9.78
N GLY A 530 -0.86 -13.88 -10.80
CA GLY A 530 -0.99 -14.37 -12.17
C GLY A 530 0.26 -15.08 -12.69
N PHE A 531 1.45 -14.60 -12.31
CA PHE A 531 2.72 -15.23 -12.69
C PHE A 531 3.05 -16.49 -11.89
N ASN A 532 2.62 -16.58 -10.65
CA ASN A 532 2.84 -17.74 -9.78
C ASN A 532 1.59 -18.07 -8.96
N PRO A 533 0.53 -18.58 -9.59
CA PRO A 533 -0.75 -18.83 -8.94
C PRO A 533 -0.72 -19.96 -7.90
N ASP A 534 0.36 -20.76 -7.84
CA ASP A 534 0.54 -21.81 -6.83
C ASP A 534 1.19 -21.27 -5.54
N ASP A 535 1.68 -20.05 -5.53
CA ASP A 535 2.18 -19.39 -4.31
C ASP A 535 1.04 -18.75 -3.53
N ALA A 536 0.50 -19.50 -2.58
CA ALA A 536 -0.66 -19.07 -1.82
C ALA A 536 -0.43 -17.79 -1.00
N ARG A 537 0.82 -17.39 -0.75
CA ARG A 537 1.17 -16.17 0.01
C ARG A 537 0.55 -14.91 -0.59
N TYR A 538 0.47 -14.83 -1.93
CA TYR A 538 -0.18 -13.70 -2.61
C TYR A 538 -1.64 -13.59 -2.24
N MET A 539 -2.37 -14.69 -2.34
CA MET A 539 -3.80 -14.68 -2.06
C MET A 539 -4.12 -14.68 -0.57
N ASP A 540 -3.22 -15.14 0.28
CA ASP A 540 -3.31 -14.97 1.74
C ASP A 540 -3.21 -13.47 2.13
N TYR A 541 -2.31 -12.72 1.49
CA TYR A 541 -2.25 -11.27 1.68
C TYR A 541 -3.46 -10.54 1.07
N TYR A 542 -3.87 -10.93 -0.13
CA TYR A 542 -5.04 -10.33 -0.79
C TYR A 542 -6.31 -10.49 0.07
N GLU A 543 -6.55 -11.71 0.59
CA GLU A 543 -7.65 -11.98 1.52
C GLU A 543 -7.55 -11.12 2.77
N ARG A 544 -6.37 -10.98 3.35
CA ARG A 544 -6.12 -10.17 4.53
C ARG A 544 -6.50 -8.71 4.31
N VAL A 545 -5.95 -8.08 3.29
CA VAL A 545 -6.20 -6.64 3.04
C VAL A 545 -7.64 -6.39 2.60
N LEU A 546 -8.24 -7.30 1.85
CA LEU A 546 -9.64 -7.26 1.45
C LEU A 546 -10.57 -7.38 2.65
N SER A 547 -10.40 -8.41 3.46
CA SER A 547 -11.30 -8.74 4.59
C SER A 547 -11.19 -7.76 5.77
N ASN A 548 -10.17 -6.90 5.78
CA ASN A 548 -9.96 -5.94 6.86
C ASN A 548 -10.00 -4.51 6.35
N GLN A 549 -8.90 -3.97 5.83
CA GLN A 549 -8.82 -2.56 5.51
C GLN A 549 -9.76 -2.14 4.37
N ILE A 550 -9.85 -2.92 3.28
CA ILE A 550 -10.69 -2.53 2.13
C ILE A 550 -12.18 -2.57 2.52
N ILE A 551 -12.68 -3.71 3.02
CA ILE A 551 -14.09 -3.82 3.42
C ILE A 551 -14.43 -2.87 4.58
N GLY A 552 -13.49 -2.68 5.52
CA GLY A 552 -13.65 -1.77 6.64
C GLY A 552 -13.53 -0.29 6.29
N SER A 553 -13.13 0.08 5.07
CA SER A 553 -12.93 1.48 4.65
C SER A 553 -14.21 2.17 4.19
N VAL A 554 -15.33 1.48 4.10
CA VAL A 554 -16.63 2.06 3.79
C VAL A 554 -17.57 1.99 4.99
N ASN A 555 -18.27 3.09 5.26
CA ASN A 555 -19.25 3.16 6.32
C ASN A 555 -20.44 2.21 6.03
N PRO A 556 -20.80 1.28 6.94
CA PRO A 556 -21.86 0.32 6.70
C PRO A 556 -23.27 0.93 6.59
N ASN A 557 -23.47 2.14 7.11
CA ASN A 557 -24.80 2.76 7.20
C ASN A 557 -25.11 3.72 6.04
N ARG A 558 -24.09 4.28 5.39
CA ARG A 558 -24.19 5.18 4.25
C ARG A 558 -22.90 5.20 3.47
N TYR A 559 -22.93 5.55 2.20
CA TYR A 559 -21.71 5.63 1.41
C TYR A 559 -20.83 6.79 1.89
N GLN A 560 -19.77 6.47 2.55
CA GLN A 560 -18.64 7.32 2.92
C GLN A 560 -17.42 6.45 3.07
N THR A 561 -16.31 6.85 2.49
CA THR A 561 -15.04 6.13 2.63
C THR A 561 -14.02 6.90 3.46
N VAL A 562 -12.96 6.23 3.81
CA VAL A 562 -11.88 6.76 4.66
C VAL A 562 -10.66 7.08 3.80
N TYR A 563 -10.07 8.25 4.01
CA TYR A 563 -8.76 8.58 3.43
C TYR A 563 -7.64 7.90 4.22
N GLN A 564 -7.47 8.29 5.46
CA GLN A 564 -6.46 7.78 6.37
C GLN A 564 -7.11 6.76 7.32
N TYR A 565 -6.86 5.48 7.08
CA TYR A 565 -7.41 4.40 7.89
C TYR A 565 -6.63 4.28 9.19
N ALA A 566 -7.24 4.69 10.29
CA ALA A 566 -6.61 4.66 11.59
C ALA A 566 -6.50 3.22 12.13
N VAL A 567 -5.32 2.80 12.54
CA VAL A 567 -5.01 1.48 13.09
C VAL A 567 -4.18 1.63 14.36
N GLY A 568 -4.57 0.98 15.42
CA GLY A 568 -3.85 1.02 16.70
C GLY A 568 -4.78 1.08 17.89
N LEU A 569 -4.50 2.01 18.80
CA LEU A 569 -5.25 2.21 20.03
C LEU A 569 -6.36 3.23 19.83
N ASN A 570 -7.59 2.92 20.29
CA ASN A 570 -8.73 3.83 20.28
C ASN A 570 -8.92 4.58 18.95
N ALA A 571 -8.76 3.87 17.86
CA ALA A 571 -8.73 4.40 16.53
C ALA A 571 -10.13 4.75 16.02
N SER A 572 -10.29 5.95 15.48
CA SER A 572 -11.54 6.40 14.85
C SER A 572 -11.39 6.47 13.34
N LYS A 573 -12.43 6.06 12.63
CA LYS A 573 -12.47 6.13 11.18
C LYS A 573 -12.99 7.51 10.75
N PRO A 574 -12.15 8.37 10.15
CA PRO A 574 -12.57 9.70 9.74
C PRO A 574 -13.38 9.61 8.44
N TRP A 575 -14.62 9.21 8.53
CA TRP A 575 -15.54 9.16 7.39
C TRP A 575 -15.69 10.53 6.75
N GLY A 576 -15.44 10.67 5.45
CA GLY A 576 -15.51 11.98 4.82
C GLY A 576 -15.52 11.99 3.30
N ASN A 577 -15.13 10.88 2.65
CA ASN A 577 -15.18 10.80 1.20
C ASN A 577 -16.55 10.28 0.75
N GLU A 578 -17.37 11.16 0.18
CA GLU A 578 -18.69 10.83 -0.38
C GLU A 578 -18.67 10.77 -1.91
N THR A 579 -17.63 11.34 -2.52
CA THR A 579 -17.47 11.40 -3.98
C THR A 579 -16.06 10.99 -4.39
N PRO A 580 -15.86 10.53 -5.62
CA PRO A 580 -14.52 10.21 -6.13
C PRO A 580 -13.60 11.44 -6.18
N GLN A 581 -14.15 12.65 -6.21
CA GLN A 581 -13.40 13.90 -6.23
C GLN A 581 -12.92 14.34 -4.84
N ALA A 582 -13.51 13.82 -3.77
CA ALA A 582 -13.22 14.28 -2.41
C ALA A 582 -11.71 14.23 -2.09
N THR A 583 -11.05 13.09 -2.34
CA THR A 583 -9.61 12.87 -2.23
C THR A 583 -9.18 11.75 -3.18
N CYS A 584 -7.88 11.43 -3.27
CA CYS A 584 -7.41 10.24 -3.99
C CYS A 584 -8.08 8.95 -3.48
N CYS A 585 -8.28 8.84 -2.17
CA CYS A 585 -8.95 7.69 -1.55
C CYS A 585 -10.48 7.71 -1.69
N GLY A 586 -11.08 8.86 -1.98
CA GLY A 586 -12.45 8.93 -2.48
C GLY A 586 -12.57 8.23 -3.82
N GLY A 587 -11.57 8.46 -4.70
CA GLY A 587 -11.45 7.80 -5.99
C GLY A 587 -11.23 6.30 -5.90
N THR A 588 -10.23 5.84 -5.16
CA THR A 588 -10.01 4.39 -4.99
C THR A 588 -11.12 3.71 -4.20
N GLY A 589 -11.84 4.46 -3.35
CA GLY A 589 -12.99 3.96 -2.60
C GLY A 589 -14.10 3.49 -3.52
N VAL A 590 -14.55 4.31 -4.47
CA VAL A 590 -15.61 3.93 -5.43
C VAL A 590 -15.19 2.79 -6.36
N GLU A 591 -13.91 2.52 -6.52
CA GLU A 591 -13.45 1.35 -7.27
C GLU A 591 -13.37 0.08 -6.41
N ASN A 592 -12.97 0.20 -5.14
CA ASN A 592 -12.76 -0.95 -4.26
C ASN A 592 -14.03 -1.76 -4.02
N HIS A 593 -15.15 -1.05 -3.80
CA HIS A 593 -16.35 -1.69 -3.30
C HIS A 593 -17.23 -2.32 -4.38
N VAL A 594 -16.92 -2.08 -5.67
CA VAL A 594 -17.62 -2.70 -6.79
C VAL A 594 -16.89 -3.89 -7.41
N LYS A 595 -15.76 -4.33 -6.85
CA LYS A 595 -14.93 -5.39 -7.46
C LYS A 595 -14.36 -6.44 -6.50
N TYR A 596 -15.00 -6.68 -5.39
CA TYR A 596 -14.50 -7.63 -4.37
C TYR A 596 -14.15 -9.02 -4.89
N GLN A 597 -14.87 -9.49 -5.93
CA GLN A 597 -14.71 -10.81 -6.53
C GLN A 597 -13.63 -10.86 -7.64
N GLU A 598 -12.93 -9.75 -7.94
CA GLU A 598 -11.99 -9.68 -9.07
C GLU A 598 -10.82 -10.68 -9.01
N ALA A 599 -10.50 -11.18 -7.81
CA ALA A 599 -9.43 -12.13 -7.57
C ALA A 599 -9.95 -13.47 -6.98
N ALA A 600 -11.25 -13.72 -7.05
CA ALA A 600 -11.82 -14.96 -6.49
C ALA A 600 -11.37 -16.21 -7.25
N TYR A 601 -11.20 -16.11 -8.55
CA TYR A 601 -10.83 -17.21 -9.42
C TYR A 601 -9.75 -16.78 -10.42
N PHE A 602 -8.73 -17.61 -10.57
CA PHE A 602 -7.75 -17.52 -11.65
C PHE A 602 -7.89 -18.74 -12.56
N VAL A 603 -7.68 -18.56 -13.85
CA VAL A 603 -7.84 -19.62 -14.84
C VAL A 603 -6.73 -19.62 -15.85
N ASN A 604 -6.48 -20.80 -16.41
CA ASN A 604 -5.81 -20.99 -17.69
C ASN A 604 -6.55 -22.06 -18.48
N ASP A 605 -5.97 -22.51 -19.61
CA ASP A 605 -6.64 -23.49 -20.46
C ASP A 605 -7.05 -24.78 -19.74
N ASN A 606 -6.39 -25.19 -18.67
CA ASN A 606 -6.58 -26.51 -18.06
C ASN A 606 -6.87 -26.49 -16.55
N THR A 607 -6.84 -25.34 -15.91
CA THR A 607 -6.93 -25.26 -14.45
C THR A 607 -7.72 -24.04 -14.01
N ILE A 608 -8.53 -24.22 -12.97
CA ILE A 608 -9.11 -23.12 -12.19
C ILE A 608 -8.53 -23.15 -10.78
N TRP A 609 -8.02 -22.00 -10.33
CA TRP A 609 -7.65 -21.76 -8.94
C TRP A 609 -8.79 -21.06 -8.22
N VAL A 610 -9.29 -21.66 -7.16
CA VAL A 610 -10.25 -21.04 -6.23
C VAL A 610 -9.42 -20.32 -5.18
N ALA A 611 -9.22 -19.05 -5.39
CA ALA A 611 -8.28 -18.23 -4.62
C ALA A 611 -8.93 -17.58 -3.39
N LEU A 612 -10.23 -17.21 -3.47
CA LEU A 612 -10.99 -16.65 -2.35
C LEU A 612 -12.28 -17.43 -2.15
N TYR A 613 -12.68 -17.56 -0.89
CA TYR A 613 -13.91 -18.25 -0.51
C TYR A 613 -15.00 -17.23 -0.19
N MET A 614 -15.88 -17.01 -1.17
CA MET A 614 -17.02 -16.12 -1.06
C MET A 614 -18.21 -16.64 -1.86
N PRO A 615 -19.46 -16.34 -1.46
CA PRO A 615 -20.63 -16.83 -2.19
C PRO A 615 -20.68 -16.18 -3.57
N THR A 616 -20.43 -16.96 -4.62
CA THR A 616 -20.32 -16.47 -5.99
C THR A 616 -20.88 -17.46 -7.00
N THR A 617 -21.35 -16.90 -8.13
CA THR A 617 -21.59 -17.65 -9.37
C THR A 617 -20.58 -17.21 -10.42
N ALA A 618 -19.73 -18.13 -10.85
CA ALA A 618 -18.69 -17.91 -11.84
C ALA A 618 -19.05 -18.60 -13.16
N HIS A 619 -19.10 -17.82 -14.24
CA HIS A 619 -19.33 -18.29 -15.58
C HIS A 619 -17.99 -18.39 -16.33
N TRP A 620 -17.37 -19.56 -16.34
CA TRP A 620 -16.14 -19.77 -17.09
C TRP A 620 -16.48 -20.04 -18.56
N GLU A 621 -16.65 -18.96 -19.32
CA GLU A 621 -17.12 -19.01 -20.71
C GLU A 621 -16.25 -19.87 -21.61
N GLN A 622 -14.93 -19.77 -21.48
CA GLN A 622 -13.97 -20.56 -22.27
C GLN A 622 -14.18 -22.09 -22.12
N LYS A 623 -14.66 -22.52 -20.96
CA LYS A 623 -14.96 -23.94 -20.68
C LYS A 623 -16.45 -24.29 -20.81
N GLY A 624 -17.31 -23.31 -20.99
CA GLY A 624 -18.76 -23.53 -21.04
C GLY A 624 -19.34 -24.09 -19.75
N VAL A 625 -18.77 -23.75 -18.60
CA VAL A 625 -19.22 -24.20 -17.28
C VAL A 625 -19.60 -23.03 -16.38
N THR A 626 -20.61 -23.24 -15.57
CA THR A 626 -20.96 -22.36 -14.47
C THR A 626 -20.63 -23.07 -13.17
N ILE A 627 -19.82 -22.44 -12.34
CA ILE A 627 -19.45 -22.90 -11.00
C ILE A 627 -20.15 -22.02 -9.98
N ARG A 628 -20.92 -22.60 -9.09
CA ARG A 628 -21.52 -21.88 -7.98
C ARG A 628 -20.81 -22.24 -6.68
N GLN A 629 -20.34 -21.24 -5.98
CA GLN A 629 -19.71 -21.36 -4.66
C GLN A 629 -20.72 -20.89 -3.61
N GLU A 630 -21.15 -21.83 -2.77
CA GLU A 630 -22.17 -21.61 -1.75
C GLU A 630 -21.51 -21.61 -0.38
N CYS A 631 -21.52 -20.47 0.30
CA CYS A 631 -21.03 -20.30 1.67
C CYS A 631 -21.68 -19.08 2.34
N GLN A 632 -21.54 -18.99 3.64
CA GLN A 632 -21.70 -17.73 4.36
C GLN A 632 -20.35 -17.04 4.40
N TRP A 633 -20.30 -15.75 4.17
CA TRP A 633 -19.06 -14.97 4.22
C TRP A 633 -18.97 -14.20 5.54
N PRO A 634 -17.82 -14.22 6.26
CA PRO A 634 -16.57 -14.98 6.00
C PRO A 634 -16.78 -16.49 6.17
N ALA A 635 -16.03 -17.31 5.41
CA ALA A 635 -16.37 -18.72 5.20
C ALA A 635 -15.42 -19.70 5.92
N GLU A 636 -15.97 -20.50 6.85
CA GLU A 636 -15.30 -21.67 7.43
C GLU A 636 -15.57 -22.97 6.64
N GLN A 637 -16.49 -22.91 5.74
CA GLN A 637 -16.83 -24.00 4.83
C GLN A 637 -17.44 -23.45 3.56
N THR A 638 -17.25 -24.14 2.46
CA THR A 638 -17.85 -23.79 1.18
C THR A 638 -18.16 -25.03 0.36
N THR A 639 -19.16 -24.92 -0.50
CA THR A 639 -19.54 -25.93 -1.47
C THR A 639 -19.44 -25.33 -2.87
N LEU A 640 -18.58 -25.91 -3.70
CA LEU A 640 -18.45 -25.57 -5.12
C LEU A 640 -19.23 -26.61 -5.92
N ARG A 641 -20.20 -26.16 -6.69
CA ARG A 641 -21.05 -26.99 -7.53
C ARG A 641 -20.89 -26.63 -9.00
N ILE A 642 -20.74 -27.62 -9.87
CA ILE A 642 -20.94 -27.41 -11.30
C ILE A 642 -22.45 -27.22 -11.53
N ALA A 643 -22.87 -25.96 -11.59
CA ALA A 643 -24.29 -25.61 -11.69
C ALA A 643 -24.83 -25.78 -13.11
N LYS A 644 -23.97 -25.62 -14.12
CA LYS A 644 -24.33 -25.78 -15.53
C LYS A 644 -23.12 -26.19 -16.37
N GLY A 645 -23.37 -27.03 -17.38
CA GLY A 645 -22.39 -27.42 -18.38
C GLY A 645 -21.51 -28.58 -17.99
N LYS A 646 -20.51 -28.84 -18.80
CA LYS A 646 -19.50 -29.88 -18.62
C LYS A 646 -18.15 -29.41 -19.18
N GLY A 647 -17.06 -29.77 -18.54
CA GLY A 647 -15.73 -29.39 -18.98
C GLY A 647 -14.64 -30.33 -18.46
N GLN A 648 -13.46 -30.22 -19.02
CA GLN A 648 -12.29 -30.98 -18.55
C GLN A 648 -11.24 -30.03 -18.05
N PHE A 649 -10.94 -30.06 -16.74
CA PHE A 649 -9.97 -29.18 -16.09
C PHE A 649 -9.59 -29.71 -14.71
N ALA A 650 -8.46 -29.21 -14.18
CA ALA A 650 -8.08 -29.35 -12.78
C ALA A 650 -8.68 -28.23 -11.95
N MET A 651 -8.95 -28.49 -10.68
CA MET A 651 -9.39 -27.48 -9.73
C MET A 651 -8.40 -27.42 -8.57
N LYS A 652 -7.80 -26.25 -8.33
CA LYS A 652 -6.90 -25.99 -7.21
C LYS A 652 -7.59 -25.13 -6.17
N LEU A 653 -7.59 -25.59 -4.93
CA LEU A 653 -8.26 -24.99 -3.80
C LEU A 653 -7.23 -24.43 -2.85
N ARG A 654 -7.26 -23.13 -2.58
CA ARG A 654 -6.30 -22.50 -1.66
C ARG A 654 -6.51 -23.01 -0.23
N VAL A 655 -5.44 -23.37 0.44
CA VAL A 655 -5.39 -23.65 1.87
C VAL A 655 -4.86 -22.40 2.56
N PRO A 656 -5.73 -21.58 3.19
CA PRO A 656 -5.30 -20.32 3.78
C PRO A 656 -4.23 -20.51 4.87
N TYR A 657 -3.39 -19.51 5.09
CA TYR A 657 -2.34 -19.58 6.11
C TYR A 657 -2.88 -19.82 7.52
N TRP A 658 -4.07 -19.34 7.81
CA TRP A 658 -4.74 -19.47 9.10
C TRP A 658 -5.44 -20.83 9.30
N ALA A 659 -5.58 -21.66 8.27
CA ALA A 659 -6.29 -22.94 8.35
C ALA A 659 -5.43 -24.03 9.02
N THR A 660 -4.99 -23.79 10.25
CA THR A 660 -4.07 -24.67 11.01
C THR A 660 -4.79 -25.78 11.78
N GLU A 661 -6.11 -25.66 12.02
CA GLU A 661 -6.92 -26.67 12.69
C GLU A 661 -7.46 -27.75 11.71
N GLY A 662 -7.13 -27.63 10.44
CA GLY A 662 -7.42 -28.60 9.40
C GLY A 662 -8.04 -28.00 8.16
N PHE A 663 -7.85 -28.72 7.07
CA PHE A 663 -8.45 -28.39 5.78
C PHE A 663 -8.85 -29.71 5.12
N THR A 664 -10.15 -29.87 4.85
CA THR A 664 -10.68 -31.11 4.30
C THR A 664 -11.43 -30.83 3.01
N VAL A 665 -11.13 -31.63 1.98
CA VAL A 665 -11.81 -31.55 0.68
C VAL A 665 -12.55 -32.87 0.43
N LYS A 666 -13.81 -32.76 0.07
CA LYS A 666 -14.60 -33.90 -0.44
C LYS A 666 -15.04 -33.64 -1.89
N LEU A 667 -15.01 -34.66 -2.69
CA LEU A 667 -15.54 -34.65 -4.05
C LEU A 667 -16.71 -35.65 -4.11
N ASN A 668 -17.90 -35.15 -4.40
CA ASN A 668 -19.14 -35.95 -4.42
C ASN A 668 -19.32 -36.82 -3.16
N GLY A 669 -19.07 -36.18 -1.98
CA GLY A 669 -19.18 -36.83 -0.66
C GLY A 669 -17.95 -37.65 -0.24
N LYS A 670 -17.02 -37.95 -1.15
CA LYS A 670 -15.79 -38.72 -0.83
C LYS A 670 -14.62 -37.79 -0.48
N VAL A 671 -13.98 -38.04 0.66
CA VAL A 671 -12.75 -37.30 1.06
C VAL A 671 -11.64 -37.57 0.08
N VAL A 672 -11.10 -36.51 -0.54
CA VAL A 672 -9.98 -36.53 -1.48
C VAL A 672 -8.71 -35.91 -0.92
N ALA A 673 -8.85 -34.99 0.06
CA ALA A 673 -7.73 -34.42 0.79
C ALA A 673 -8.11 -34.11 2.24
N LYS A 674 -7.16 -34.25 3.16
CA LYS A 674 -7.34 -34.00 4.59
C LYS A 674 -6.00 -33.58 5.23
N LYS A 675 -6.03 -32.68 6.20
CA LYS A 675 -4.86 -32.17 6.92
C LYS A 675 -3.83 -31.56 5.96
N CYS A 676 -4.29 -30.71 5.06
CA CYS A 676 -3.42 -30.04 4.10
C CYS A 676 -2.55 -28.97 4.78
N LYS A 677 -1.35 -28.75 4.25
CA LYS A 677 -0.43 -27.71 4.77
C LYS A 677 -1.05 -26.34 4.52
N PRO A 678 -1.19 -25.46 5.53
CA PRO A 678 -1.58 -24.07 5.31
C PRO A 678 -0.65 -23.32 4.34
N CYS A 679 -1.11 -22.22 3.77
CA CYS A 679 -0.41 -21.43 2.77
C CYS A 679 0.04 -22.26 1.57
N SER A 680 -0.89 -23.02 0.98
CA SER A 680 -0.66 -23.90 -0.17
C SER A 680 -1.93 -24.06 -1.00
N TYR A 681 -1.88 -24.95 -1.99
CA TYR A 681 -3.06 -25.36 -2.76
C TYR A 681 -3.24 -26.88 -2.72
N VAL A 682 -4.50 -27.32 -2.67
CA VAL A 682 -4.90 -28.70 -2.90
C VAL A 682 -5.40 -28.82 -4.33
N GLU A 683 -4.83 -29.74 -5.08
CA GLU A 683 -5.26 -29.99 -6.46
C GLU A 683 -6.21 -31.19 -6.53
N ILE A 684 -7.37 -30.97 -7.17
CA ILE A 684 -8.16 -32.03 -7.76
C ILE A 684 -7.67 -32.14 -9.21
N PRO A 685 -6.99 -33.25 -9.60
CA PRO A 685 -6.40 -33.40 -10.91
C PRO A 685 -7.39 -33.25 -12.06
N VAL A 686 -6.89 -33.00 -13.25
CA VAL A 686 -7.69 -32.88 -14.47
C VAL A 686 -8.69 -34.04 -14.58
N ARG A 687 -9.97 -33.69 -14.63
CA ARG A 687 -11.05 -34.64 -14.80
C ARG A 687 -12.17 -34.08 -15.66
N ARG A 688 -13.08 -34.93 -16.10
CA ARG A 688 -14.33 -34.49 -16.74
C ARG A 688 -15.32 -34.12 -15.65
N TRP A 689 -15.65 -32.85 -15.57
CA TRP A 689 -16.70 -32.31 -14.71
C TRP A 689 -18.04 -32.33 -15.42
N LYS A 690 -19.11 -32.55 -14.66
CA LYS A 690 -20.48 -32.54 -15.15
C LYS A 690 -21.38 -31.81 -14.16
N GLU A 691 -22.57 -31.46 -14.59
CA GLU A 691 -23.60 -30.86 -13.73
C GLU A 691 -23.81 -31.68 -12.47
N ASN A 692 -23.96 -30.98 -11.35
CA ASN A 692 -24.11 -31.50 -10.01
C ASN A 692 -22.87 -32.22 -9.42
N ASP A 693 -21.71 -32.20 -10.09
CA ASP A 693 -20.48 -32.51 -9.38
C ASP A 693 -20.26 -31.45 -8.27
N VAL A 694 -19.90 -31.92 -7.06
CA VAL A 694 -19.81 -31.10 -5.86
C VAL A 694 -18.45 -31.28 -5.20
N VAL A 695 -17.81 -30.14 -4.87
CA VAL A 695 -16.61 -30.08 -4.04
C VAL A 695 -16.96 -29.35 -2.76
N GLU A 696 -16.83 -30.05 -1.63
CA GLU A 696 -17.02 -29.48 -0.29
C GLU A 696 -15.66 -29.21 0.34
N VAL A 697 -15.47 -28.00 0.85
CA VAL A 697 -14.27 -27.60 1.58
C VAL A 697 -14.67 -27.20 2.99
N VAL A 698 -13.96 -27.75 3.98
CA VAL A 698 -14.12 -27.40 5.40
C VAL A 698 -12.77 -26.92 5.91
N MET A 699 -12.75 -25.71 6.46
CA MET A 699 -11.57 -24.98 6.91
C MET A 699 -11.92 -24.16 8.15
N PRO A 700 -11.98 -24.77 9.35
CA PRO A 700 -12.35 -24.06 10.57
C PRO A 700 -11.42 -22.86 10.80
N PHE A 701 -12.00 -21.74 11.20
CA PHE A 701 -11.21 -20.57 11.58
C PHE A 701 -10.40 -20.86 12.83
N THR A 702 -9.15 -20.37 12.84
CA THR A 702 -8.28 -20.45 13.99
C THR A 702 -8.10 -19.09 14.64
N LYS A 703 -8.00 -19.11 15.96
CA LYS A 703 -7.53 -17.96 16.74
C LYS A 703 -6.02 -17.90 16.64
N HIS A 704 -5.48 -16.76 16.30
CA HIS A 704 -4.05 -16.53 16.25
C HIS A 704 -3.72 -15.07 16.51
N LEU A 705 -2.43 -14.74 16.65
CA LEU A 705 -1.95 -13.40 16.93
C LEU A 705 -1.08 -12.91 15.77
N ASP A 706 -1.28 -11.67 15.37
CA ASP A 706 -0.39 -10.98 14.40
C ASP A 706 0.37 -9.89 15.15
N PHE A 707 1.66 -10.09 15.34
CA PHE A 707 2.51 -9.20 16.12
C PHE A 707 3.16 -8.13 15.26
N GLY A 708 3.29 -6.94 15.84
CA GLY A 708 4.25 -5.95 15.32
C GLY A 708 5.68 -6.45 15.52
N PRO A 709 6.61 -6.05 14.65
CA PRO A 709 7.98 -6.57 14.63
C PRO A 709 8.91 -5.94 15.66
N ASP A 710 8.46 -4.92 16.36
CA ASP A 710 9.15 -4.19 17.41
C ASP A 710 8.36 -4.21 18.71
N LYS A 711 9.03 -3.98 19.81
CA LYS A 711 8.41 -3.90 21.14
C LYS A 711 8.16 -2.45 21.51
N MET A 712 7.00 -2.19 22.07
CA MET A 712 6.69 -0.85 22.57
C MET A 712 7.52 -0.57 23.81
N GLU A 713 8.27 0.50 23.76
CA GLU A 713 9.04 1.03 24.90
C GLU A 713 8.52 2.39 25.35
N THR A 714 7.98 3.19 24.43
CA THR A 714 7.45 4.52 24.74
C THR A 714 6.20 4.83 23.94
N ALA A 715 5.27 5.56 24.54
CA ALA A 715 4.13 6.17 23.85
C ALA A 715 3.98 7.63 24.25
N PRO A 716 3.34 8.49 23.42
CA PRO A 716 3.02 9.86 23.80
C PRO A 716 2.17 9.91 25.07
N ALA A 717 2.50 10.77 26.02
CA ALA A 717 1.62 11.05 27.14
C ALA A 717 0.51 11.99 26.68
N TYR A 718 -0.71 11.52 26.71
CA TYR A 718 -1.88 12.18 26.13
C TYR A 718 -2.16 13.58 26.73
N GLU A 719 -1.92 13.76 28.02
CA GLU A 719 -2.35 14.94 28.73
C GLU A 719 -1.31 16.09 28.85
N LYS A 720 -0.03 15.85 28.53
CA LYS A 720 1.03 16.84 28.80
C LYS A 720 2.14 16.95 27.75
N GLY A 721 2.00 16.35 26.59
CA GLY A 721 3.05 16.37 25.55
C GLY A 721 4.35 15.67 25.95
N GLY A 722 4.32 14.85 27.02
CA GLY A 722 5.41 14.01 27.45
C GLY A 722 5.41 12.65 26.79
N LYS A 723 6.38 11.80 27.16
CA LYS A 723 6.42 10.39 26.80
C LYS A 723 6.22 9.53 28.03
N THR A 724 5.39 8.51 27.92
CA THR A 724 5.29 7.45 28.92
C THR A 724 6.23 6.33 28.52
N GLU A 725 7.10 5.92 29.44
CA GLU A 725 7.97 4.78 29.22
C GLU A 725 7.29 3.49 29.69
N TYR A 726 7.43 2.45 28.88
CA TYR A 726 6.89 1.12 29.17
C TYR A 726 8.02 0.09 29.17
N ALA A 727 7.84 -0.97 29.97
CA ALA A 727 8.68 -2.15 29.81
C ALA A 727 8.50 -2.73 28.40
N PRO A 728 9.58 -3.10 27.70
CA PRO A 728 9.47 -3.68 26.35
C PRO A 728 8.58 -4.92 26.34
N MET A 729 7.54 -4.91 25.51
CA MET A 729 6.55 -6.00 25.43
C MET A 729 6.10 -6.17 23.99
N TRP A 730 5.90 -7.43 23.56
CA TRP A 730 5.31 -7.70 22.26
C TRP A 730 3.90 -7.13 22.21
N THR A 731 3.62 -6.45 21.11
CA THR A 731 2.33 -5.82 20.86
C THR A 731 1.76 -6.43 19.59
N GLY A 732 0.54 -6.96 19.69
CA GLY A 732 -0.08 -7.70 18.60
C GLY A 732 -1.58 -7.48 18.50
N ALA A 733 -2.16 -7.95 17.42
CA ALA A 733 -3.59 -7.94 17.14
C ALA A 733 -4.18 -9.34 17.27
N PHE A 734 -5.42 -9.44 17.75
CA PHE A 734 -6.18 -10.69 17.74
C PHE A 734 -6.72 -10.96 16.34
N MET A 735 -6.54 -12.20 15.88
CA MET A 735 -7.03 -12.66 14.59
C MET A 735 -7.98 -13.84 14.78
N TYR A 736 -9.05 -13.90 13.98
CA TYR A 736 -9.90 -15.05 13.84
C TYR A 736 -10.11 -15.38 12.36
N GLY A 737 -9.52 -16.47 11.90
CA GLY A 737 -9.39 -16.69 10.45
C GLY A 737 -8.69 -15.52 9.77
N PRO A 738 -9.25 -14.95 8.69
CA PRO A 738 -8.63 -13.81 7.99
C PRO A 738 -8.88 -12.45 8.68
N MET A 739 -9.73 -12.39 9.71
CA MET A 739 -10.25 -11.16 10.29
C MET A 739 -9.38 -10.65 11.44
N VAL A 740 -9.09 -9.36 11.45
CA VAL A 740 -8.61 -8.63 12.62
C VAL A 740 -9.79 -8.36 13.53
N MET A 741 -9.67 -8.79 14.77
CA MET A 741 -10.69 -8.63 15.79
C MET A 741 -10.36 -7.44 16.67
N ALA A 742 -11.24 -6.44 16.71
CA ALA A 742 -11.06 -5.20 17.43
C ALA A 742 -12.10 -5.05 18.55
N THR A 743 -11.76 -4.29 19.59
CA THR A 743 -12.66 -3.99 20.70
C THR A 743 -12.78 -2.49 20.92
N THR A 744 -13.81 -2.07 21.64
CA THR A 744 -14.03 -0.68 22.06
C THR A 744 -13.81 -0.51 23.57
N GLY A 745 -13.77 0.74 24.05
CA GLY A 745 -13.72 1.04 25.48
C GLY A 745 -12.33 1.05 26.09
N ILE A 746 -11.27 0.86 25.29
CA ILE A 746 -9.86 0.96 25.70
C ILE A 746 -9.33 2.33 25.27
N ARG A 747 -8.72 3.08 26.19
CA ARG A 747 -8.38 4.50 25.99
C ARG A 747 -6.89 4.80 25.97
N ASN A 748 -6.10 3.93 26.57
CA ASN A 748 -4.66 4.12 26.73
C ASN A 748 -3.93 2.76 26.69
N TRP A 749 -2.61 2.80 26.59
CA TRP A 749 -1.80 1.59 26.49
C TRP A 749 -1.72 0.77 27.77
N ASP A 750 -1.99 1.37 28.93
CA ASP A 750 -2.07 0.62 30.21
C ASP A 750 -3.31 -0.28 30.18
N GLU A 751 -4.47 0.24 29.76
CA GLU A 751 -5.70 -0.53 29.56
C GLU A 751 -5.55 -1.58 28.43
N ALA A 752 -4.73 -1.27 27.42
CA ALA A 752 -4.41 -2.18 26.33
C ALA A 752 -3.30 -3.21 26.66
N THR A 753 -2.82 -3.24 27.92
CA THR A 753 -1.88 -4.25 28.40
C THR A 753 -2.66 -5.41 29.01
N ILE A 754 -2.55 -6.58 28.39
CA ILE A 754 -3.40 -7.74 28.73
C ILE A 754 -2.59 -9.02 28.91
N ASP A 755 -3.04 -9.88 29.78
CA ASP A 755 -2.54 -11.24 29.89
C ASP A 755 -3.19 -12.11 28.81
N VAL A 756 -2.40 -12.97 28.17
CA VAL A 756 -2.88 -13.88 27.12
C VAL A 756 -2.30 -15.27 27.39
N ALA A 757 -3.17 -16.27 27.42
CA ALA A 757 -2.75 -17.67 27.57
C ALA A 757 -1.91 -18.11 26.35
N PRO A 758 -0.79 -18.82 26.54
CA PRO A 758 0.08 -19.22 25.42
C PRO A 758 -0.62 -20.08 24.35
N ASP A 759 -1.66 -20.83 24.74
CA ASP A 759 -2.46 -21.65 23.84
C ASP A 759 -3.77 -20.95 23.36
N LEU A 760 -3.95 -19.67 23.68
CA LEU A 760 -5.12 -18.85 23.36
C LEU A 760 -6.45 -19.42 23.88
N SER A 761 -6.42 -20.26 24.91
CA SER A 761 -7.61 -20.89 25.49
C SER A 761 -8.54 -19.89 26.20
N ASP A 762 -7.98 -18.77 26.68
CA ASP A 762 -8.69 -17.67 27.33
C ASP A 762 -9.45 -16.74 26.36
N ILE A 763 -9.26 -16.91 25.04
CA ILE A 763 -10.03 -16.24 24.00
C ILE A 763 -11.22 -17.13 23.65
N VAL A 764 -12.45 -16.69 23.92
CA VAL A 764 -13.67 -17.50 23.76
C VAL A 764 -14.49 -17.02 22.57
N LEU A 765 -14.82 -17.93 21.66
CA LEU A 765 -15.76 -17.68 20.56
C LEU A 765 -17.20 -17.69 21.13
N MET A 766 -17.91 -16.60 20.94
CA MET A 766 -19.33 -16.49 21.34
C MET A 766 -20.30 -16.88 20.21
N GLY A 767 -19.83 -16.88 18.97
CA GLY A 767 -20.59 -17.19 17.76
C GLY A 767 -20.55 -16.10 16.72
N ALA A 768 -21.42 -16.19 15.74
CA ALA A 768 -21.63 -15.18 14.70
C ALA A 768 -23.06 -14.65 14.73
N SER A 769 -23.26 -13.40 14.28
CA SER A 769 -24.60 -12.80 14.18
C SER A 769 -25.45 -13.51 13.13
N GLU A 770 -26.75 -13.55 13.36
CA GLU A 770 -27.77 -14.03 12.39
C GLU A 770 -28.26 -12.89 11.47
N GLY A 771 -27.63 -11.71 11.52
CA GLY A 771 -27.99 -10.52 10.76
C GLY A 771 -27.89 -10.70 9.25
N LYS A 772 -28.30 -9.66 8.50
CA LYS A 772 -28.23 -9.59 7.04
C LYS A 772 -27.55 -8.27 6.63
N GLY A 773 -27.07 -8.21 5.40
CA GLY A 773 -26.43 -7.00 4.87
C GLY A 773 -25.19 -6.62 5.67
N ALA A 774 -25.19 -5.43 6.23
CA ALA A 774 -24.06 -4.91 7.03
C ALA A 774 -23.72 -5.77 8.25
N ASP A 775 -24.73 -6.36 8.89
CA ASP A 775 -24.59 -7.15 10.12
C ASP A 775 -24.55 -8.66 9.85
N ALA A 776 -24.41 -9.06 8.60
CA ALA A 776 -24.38 -10.47 8.22
C ALA A 776 -23.13 -11.16 8.76
N HIS A 777 -23.35 -12.20 9.55
CA HIS A 777 -22.35 -13.17 9.99
C HIS A 777 -21.11 -12.54 10.67
N LEU A 778 -21.35 -11.59 11.58
CA LEU A 778 -20.28 -10.95 12.36
C LEU A 778 -19.91 -11.85 13.53
N TYR A 779 -18.69 -12.37 13.53
CA TYR A 779 -18.13 -13.15 14.62
C TYR A 779 -17.88 -12.30 15.86
N THR A 780 -18.06 -12.91 17.03
CA THR A 780 -17.81 -12.28 18.33
C THR A 780 -16.90 -13.16 19.16
N LEU A 781 -15.78 -12.58 19.63
CA LEU A 781 -14.90 -13.18 20.63
C LEU A 781 -15.01 -12.42 21.94
N THR A 782 -14.70 -13.09 23.04
CA THR A 782 -14.50 -12.43 24.35
C THR A 782 -13.15 -12.82 24.95
N HIS A 783 -12.53 -11.86 25.63
CA HIS A 783 -11.29 -12.05 26.36
C HIS A 783 -11.26 -11.05 27.54
N HIS A 784 -11.09 -11.54 28.77
CA HIS A 784 -11.02 -10.74 30.01
C HIS A 784 -12.11 -9.65 30.12
N GLY A 785 -13.34 -9.96 29.71
CA GLY A 785 -14.49 -9.04 29.81
C GLY A 785 -14.63 -8.07 28.63
N HIS A 786 -13.68 -8.04 27.70
CA HIS A 786 -13.78 -7.30 26.46
C HIS A 786 -14.45 -8.14 25.36
N THR A 787 -15.25 -7.48 24.54
CA THR A 787 -15.89 -8.09 23.37
C THR A 787 -15.20 -7.62 22.11
N PHE A 788 -14.78 -8.56 21.27
CA PHE A 788 -14.07 -8.33 20.02
C PHE A 788 -14.97 -8.68 18.84
N MET A 789 -14.99 -7.83 17.85
CA MET A 789 -15.70 -8.03 16.59
C MET A 789 -14.74 -7.76 15.41
N PRO A 790 -15.03 -8.27 14.22
CA PRO A 790 -14.26 -7.88 13.03
C PRO A 790 -14.24 -6.36 12.89
N ASP A 791 -13.09 -5.78 12.56
CA ASP A 791 -12.96 -4.33 12.43
C ASP A 791 -13.94 -3.73 11.41
N TYR A 792 -14.27 -4.48 10.36
CA TYR A 792 -15.27 -4.05 9.37
C TYR A 792 -16.71 -3.99 9.91
N ALA A 793 -16.97 -4.40 11.15
CA ALA A 793 -18.29 -4.18 11.78
C ALA A 793 -18.69 -2.68 11.82
N GLY A 794 -17.70 -1.79 11.66
CA GLY A 794 -17.92 -0.35 11.53
C GLY A 794 -18.03 0.39 12.85
N ASN A 795 -17.58 -0.22 13.95
CA ASN A 795 -17.46 0.46 15.23
C ASN A 795 -16.44 1.59 15.17
N ASP A 796 -16.66 2.61 15.96
CA ASP A 796 -15.74 3.72 16.16
C ASP A 796 -14.98 3.58 17.48
N HIS A 797 -13.85 4.28 17.64
CA HIS A 797 -12.99 4.19 18.81
C HIS A 797 -12.55 2.76 19.14
N VAL A 798 -12.08 2.04 18.12
CA VAL A 798 -11.64 0.65 18.22
C VAL A 798 -10.15 0.52 18.51
N THR A 799 -9.80 -0.48 19.29
CA THR A 799 -8.41 -0.86 19.56
C THR A 799 -8.11 -2.18 18.86
N HIS A 800 -7.07 -2.16 18.03
CA HIS A 800 -6.63 -3.29 17.21
C HIS A 800 -5.43 -4.01 17.82
N TYR A 801 -4.57 -3.28 18.52
CA TYR A 801 -3.29 -3.78 19.04
C TYR A 801 -3.24 -3.71 20.55
N PHE A 802 -2.64 -4.73 21.15
CA PHE A 802 -2.54 -4.92 22.60
C PHE A 802 -1.11 -5.26 22.97
N ARG A 803 -0.63 -4.70 24.05
CA ARG A 803 0.59 -5.13 24.72
C ARG A 803 0.27 -6.44 25.45
N MET A 804 0.89 -7.53 25.03
CA MET A 804 0.50 -8.89 25.43
C MET A 804 1.51 -9.50 26.39
N ASN A 805 1.08 -9.75 27.60
CA ASN A 805 1.84 -10.51 28.58
C ASN A 805 1.57 -12.00 28.36
N ILE A 806 2.43 -12.65 27.56
CA ILE A 806 2.35 -14.08 27.29
C ILE A 806 3.45 -14.77 28.10
N PRO A 807 3.13 -15.66 29.07
CA PRO A 807 4.15 -16.35 29.85
C PRO A 807 5.06 -17.21 28.97
N ALA A 808 6.38 -16.99 29.11
CA ALA A 808 7.36 -17.85 28.47
C ALA A 808 7.40 -19.24 29.15
N ASP A 809 7.56 -20.28 28.36
CA ASP A 809 7.77 -21.62 28.90
C ASP A 809 9.17 -21.71 29.56
N PRO A 810 9.25 -21.94 30.88
CA PRO A 810 10.53 -22.02 31.56
C PRO A 810 11.40 -23.22 31.12
N ASN A 811 10.79 -24.19 30.41
CA ASN A 811 11.44 -25.37 29.88
C ASN A 811 11.70 -25.29 28.36
N ALA A 812 11.44 -24.13 27.74
CA ALA A 812 11.67 -23.95 26.32
C ALA A 812 13.12 -24.21 25.96
N GLN A 813 13.34 -25.01 24.93
CA GLN A 813 14.66 -25.30 24.43
C GLN A 813 15.02 -24.34 23.29
N LEU A 814 16.14 -23.66 23.48
CA LEU A 814 16.72 -22.89 22.37
C LEU A 814 17.36 -23.84 21.35
N PRO A 815 17.40 -23.46 20.08
CA PRO A 815 18.16 -24.21 19.09
C PRO A 815 19.63 -24.28 19.55
N ALA A 816 20.29 -25.44 19.35
CA ALA A 816 21.71 -25.55 19.61
C ALA A 816 22.41 -24.41 18.86
N SER A 817 23.13 -23.56 19.60
CA SER A 817 23.81 -22.43 18.99
C SER A 817 24.88 -23.00 18.07
N ASN A 818 24.63 -22.96 16.77
CA ASN A 818 25.74 -22.89 15.82
C ASN A 818 26.28 -21.46 15.93
N ALA A 819 26.78 -21.12 17.10
CA ALA A 819 27.42 -19.85 17.35
C ALA A 819 28.68 -19.78 16.50
N SER A 820 28.59 -19.31 15.29
CA SER A 820 29.68 -18.60 14.70
C SER A 820 29.99 -17.45 15.65
N SER A 821 31.16 -17.44 16.24
CA SER A 821 31.68 -16.33 17.03
C SER A 821 31.98 -15.10 16.14
N ALA A 822 31.61 -15.16 14.87
CA ALA A 822 31.80 -14.11 13.90
C ALA A 822 30.87 -12.93 14.18
N ILE A 823 31.46 -11.75 14.22
CA ILE A 823 30.75 -10.48 14.35
C ILE A 823 29.90 -10.24 13.11
N ASP A 824 28.62 -10.01 13.32
CA ASP A 824 27.70 -9.70 12.23
C ASP A 824 27.68 -8.20 11.88
N LYS A 825 28.18 -7.88 10.71
CA LYS A 825 28.24 -6.51 10.17
C LYS A 825 27.22 -6.23 9.07
N SER A 826 26.31 -7.14 8.77
CA SER A 826 25.47 -7.03 7.58
C SER A 826 24.50 -5.87 7.65
N GLN A 827 23.90 -5.60 8.81
CA GLN A 827 23.07 -4.41 8.99
C GLN A 827 23.86 -3.13 8.76
N LEU A 828 25.09 -3.07 9.28
CA LEU A 828 25.97 -1.91 9.10
C LEU A 828 26.30 -1.71 7.61
N ARG A 829 26.55 -2.80 6.89
CA ARG A 829 26.81 -2.80 5.45
C ARG A 829 25.62 -2.26 4.67
N GLU A 830 24.41 -2.77 4.94
CA GLU A 830 23.18 -2.28 4.32
C GLU A 830 23.03 -0.77 4.50
N LEU A 831 23.19 -0.28 5.73
CA LEU A 831 23.02 1.13 6.03
C LEU A 831 24.07 2.01 5.35
N LEU A 832 25.30 1.55 5.22
CA LEU A 832 26.34 2.26 4.48
C LEU A 832 26.03 2.33 2.98
N LEU A 833 25.43 1.29 2.41
CA LEU A 833 24.99 1.31 1.01
C LEU A 833 23.84 2.29 0.79
N ILE A 834 22.88 2.33 1.71
CA ILE A 834 21.78 3.31 1.66
C ILE A 834 22.36 4.73 1.77
N ALA A 835 23.29 4.97 2.70
CA ALA A 835 23.93 6.26 2.85
C ALA A 835 24.69 6.68 1.58
N LYS A 836 25.38 5.74 0.92
CA LYS A 836 26.04 5.97 -0.35
C LYS A 836 25.06 6.35 -1.45
N SER A 837 23.98 5.60 -1.60
CA SER A 837 22.94 5.90 -2.60
C SER A 837 22.32 7.28 -2.38
N ARG A 838 22.01 7.63 -1.13
CA ARG A 838 21.51 8.96 -0.77
C ARG A 838 22.53 10.07 -1.06
N ASN A 839 23.81 9.79 -0.86
CA ASN A 839 24.87 10.73 -1.23
C ASN A 839 24.92 11.00 -2.74
N GLU A 840 24.77 9.98 -3.56
CA GLU A 840 24.74 10.11 -5.01
C GLU A 840 23.51 10.90 -5.48
N GLU A 841 22.34 10.64 -4.92
CA GLU A 841 21.14 11.45 -5.16
C GLU A 841 21.37 12.92 -4.79
N GLN A 842 21.99 13.19 -3.65
CA GLN A 842 22.29 14.54 -3.20
C GLN A 842 23.30 15.25 -4.11
N GLN A 843 24.30 14.55 -4.60
CA GLN A 843 25.26 15.13 -5.55
C GLN A 843 24.59 15.50 -6.88
N ALA A 844 23.70 14.65 -7.39
CA ALA A 844 22.91 14.97 -8.57
C ALA A 844 22.02 16.20 -8.34
N TRP A 845 21.41 16.30 -7.18
CA TRP A 845 20.60 17.44 -6.75
C TRP A 845 21.43 18.73 -6.65
N ASN A 846 22.60 18.68 -6.03
CA ASN A 846 23.49 19.80 -5.92
C ASN A 846 23.95 20.31 -7.29
N ALA A 847 24.27 19.39 -8.21
CA ALA A 847 24.64 19.74 -9.58
C ALA A 847 23.48 20.42 -10.34
N LEU A 848 22.24 20.01 -10.05
CA LEU A 848 21.05 20.66 -10.60
C LEU A 848 20.85 22.05 -9.99
N MET A 849 20.98 22.24 -8.68
CA MET A 849 20.80 23.52 -8.00
C MET A 849 21.81 24.59 -8.46
N VAL A 850 23.00 24.20 -8.85
CA VAL A 850 23.97 25.15 -9.46
C VAL A 850 23.42 25.73 -10.77
N LYS A 851 22.65 24.96 -11.52
CA LYS A 851 22.06 25.39 -12.80
C LYS A 851 20.70 26.09 -12.62
N VAL A 852 20.01 25.77 -11.57
CA VAL A 852 18.64 26.22 -11.27
C VAL A 852 18.53 26.55 -9.78
N PRO A 853 19.05 27.72 -9.33
CA PRO A 853 19.12 28.07 -7.90
C PRO A 853 17.79 28.10 -7.18
N GLU A 854 16.68 28.31 -7.89
CA GLU A 854 15.33 28.28 -7.34
C GLU A 854 14.93 26.91 -6.76
N TYR A 855 15.70 25.86 -7.02
CA TYR A 855 15.49 24.54 -6.43
C TYR A 855 16.22 24.30 -5.11
N ALA A 856 16.99 25.25 -4.62
CA ALA A 856 17.59 25.14 -3.30
C ALA A 856 16.58 24.75 -2.20
N PRO A 857 15.33 25.27 -2.21
CA PRO A 857 14.31 24.87 -1.24
C PRO A 857 13.91 23.39 -1.31
N TRP A 858 14.26 22.67 -2.38
CA TRP A 858 13.94 21.25 -2.58
C TRP A 858 15.12 20.32 -2.27
N ALA A 859 16.22 20.86 -1.77
CA ALA A 859 17.36 20.06 -1.34
C ALA A 859 16.99 19.11 -0.19
N THR A 860 17.68 18.00 -0.10
CA THR A 860 17.49 17.04 1.00
C THR A 860 18.12 17.58 2.28
N HIS A 861 17.37 17.57 3.37
CA HIS A 861 17.83 17.91 4.72
C HIS A 861 18.30 16.69 5.50
N GLY A 862 19.08 16.89 6.56
CA GLY A 862 19.65 15.81 7.37
C GLY A 862 20.82 15.08 6.71
N PHE A 863 21.21 15.49 5.52
CA PHE A 863 22.27 14.85 4.74
C PHE A 863 23.64 14.87 5.45
N SER A 864 24.04 16.01 6.00
CA SER A 864 25.33 16.14 6.70
C SER A 864 25.42 15.22 7.91
N ARG A 865 24.33 15.09 8.68
CA ARG A 865 24.25 14.17 9.82
C ARG A 865 24.36 12.71 9.37
N MET A 866 23.69 12.34 8.31
CA MET A 866 23.80 10.98 7.75
C MET A 866 25.25 10.68 7.34
N MET A 867 25.89 11.60 6.63
CA MET A 867 27.29 11.43 6.17
C MET A 867 28.27 11.39 7.34
N GLU A 868 28.03 12.14 8.42
CA GLU A 868 28.84 12.06 9.64
C GLU A 868 28.72 10.68 10.29
N GLN A 869 27.51 10.13 10.39
CA GLN A 869 27.31 8.80 10.96
C GLN A 869 27.87 7.71 10.03
N ALA A 870 27.75 7.86 8.73
CA ALA A 870 28.37 6.93 7.76
C ALA A 870 29.90 6.94 7.87
N ALA A 871 30.52 8.10 8.05
CA ALA A 871 31.97 8.22 8.27
C ALA A 871 32.42 7.55 9.59
N LYS A 872 31.60 7.55 10.64
CA LYS A 872 31.86 6.80 11.88
C LYS A 872 31.67 5.29 11.71
N ALA A 873 30.75 4.89 10.86
CA ALA A 873 30.43 3.50 10.60
C ALA A 873 31.47 2.79 9.72
N GLN A 874 32.04 3.48 8.76
CA GLN A 874 32.98 2.89 7.80
C GLN A 874 34.19 2.20 8.46
N PRO A 875 34.89 2.79 9.46
CA PRO A 875 36.01 2.12 10.13
C PRO A 875 35.62 0.80 10.84
N LEU A 876 34.40 0.70 11.35
CA LEU A 876 33.89 -0.54 11.97
C LEU A 876 33.62 -1.59 10.89
N MET A 877 33.13 -1.17 9.74
CA MET A 877 32.89 -2.05 8.60
C MET A 877 34.20 -2.63 8.09
N ASP A 878 35.24 -1.82 7.96
CA ASP A 878 36.53 -2.14 7.38
C ASP A 878 37.48 -2.86 8.37
N ALA A 879 37.16 -2.89 9.66
CA ALA A 879 38.02 -3.48 10.68
C ALA A 879 38.08 -5.01 10.59
N ASP A 880 39.23 -5.57 10.99
CA ASP A 880 39.42 -7.00 11.13
C ASP A 880 38.41 -7.60 12.13
N GLU A 881 38.13 -8.89 11.96
CA GLU A 881 37.22 -9.63 12.82
C GLU A 881 37.70 -9.61 14.29
N GLY A 882 36.81 -9.35 15.22
CA GLY A 882 37.11 -9.29 16.65
C GLY A 882 37.65 -7.97 17.18
N ARG A 883 37.89 -6.94 16.34
CA ARG A 883 38.34 -5.63 16.78
C ARG A 883 37.28 -4.86 17.55
N TYR A 884 35.99 -5.03 17.19
CA TYR A 884 34.84 -4.42 17.85
C TYR A 884 33.88 -5.51 18.30
N SER A 885 33.20 -5.27 19.40
CA SER A 885 32.11 -6.13 19.86
C SER A 885 30.87 -5.99 19.01
N GLN A 886 29.96 -6.95 19.05
CA GLN A 886 28.67 -6.86 18.39
C GLN A 886 27.86 -5.66 18.87
N GLU A 887 27.89 -5.36 20.16
CA GLU A 887 27.19 -4.22 20.75
C GLU A 887 27.69 -2.88 20.20
N GLU A 888 28.99 -2.72 20.00
CA GLU A 888 29.57 -1.52 19.39
C GLU A 888 29.10 -1.36 17.93
N ILE A 889 29.06 -2.44 17.18
CA ILE A 889 28.58 -2.44 15.79
C ILE A 889 27.09 -2.12 15.73
N ASP A 890 26.28 -2.77 16.55
CA ASP A 890 24.84 -2.55 16.59
C ASP A 890 24.49 -1.10 17.02
N LYS A 891 25.26 -0.52 17.95
CA LYS A 891 25.11 0.87 18.36
C LYS A 891 25.38 1.86 17.23
N VAL A 892 26.46 1.65 16.48
CA VAL A 892 26.82 2.53 15.36
C VAL A 892 25.84 2.34 14.20
N ALA A 893 25.42 1.11 13.93
CA ALA A 893 24.37 0.82 12.95
C ALA A 893 23.05 1.51 13.34
N GLY A 894 22.67 1.47 14.62
CA GLY A 894 21.50 2.17 15.12
C GLY A 894 21.56 3.67 14.91
N ALA A 895 22.72 4.30 15.19
CA ALA A 895 22.93 5.73 14.98
C ALA A 895 22.87 6.13 13.49
N LEU A 896 23.46 5.34 12.62
CA LEU A 896 23.40 5.56 11.17
C LEU A 896 21.97 5.37 10.64
N ASN A 897 21.28 4.33 11.10
CA ASN A 897 19.88 4.10 10.75
C ASN A 897 18.99 5.27 11.17
N ALA A 898 19.16 5.79 12.39
CA ALA A 898 18.43 6.96 12.86
C ALA A 898 18.71 8.19 11.98
N ALA A 899 19.96 8.42 11.59
CA ALA A 899 20.34 9.53 10.72
C ALA A 899 19.71 9.40 9.32
N ILE A 900 19.72 8.20 8.72
CA ILE A 900 19.06 7.94 7.43
C ILE A 900 17.56 8.23 7.53
N ASN A 901 16.92 7.82 8.61
CA ASN A 901 15.47 7.94 8.78
C ASN A 901 15.02 9.38 9.10
N THR A 902 15.94 10.24 9.50
CA THR A 902 15.68 11.68 9.69
C THR A 902 15.95 12.51 8.44
N MET A 903 16.49 11.92 7.37
CA MET A 903 16.63 12.60 6.09
C MET A 903 15.25 12.92 5.50
N ARG A 904 15.14 14.08 4.85
CA ARG A 904 13.88 14.59 4.33
C ARG A 904 14.09 15.23 2.97
N PRO A 905 13.25 14.97 1.97
CA PRO A 905 13.30 15.66 0.70
C PRO A 905 12.69 17.06 0.81
N GLY A 906 13.09 17.94 -0.10
CA GLY A 906 12.52 19.26 -0.25
C GLY A 906 13.07 20.28 0.76
N ASN A 907 12.35 21.40 0.91
CA ASN A 907 12.66 22.45 1.87
C ASN A 907 12.12 22.13 3.28
N LEU A 908 12.31 20.91 3.72
CA LEU A 908 11.88 20.49 5.04
C LEU A 908 12.89 20.93 6.10
N PRO A 909 12.42 21.55 7.18
CA PRO A 909 13.28 22.10 8.20
C PRO A 909 13.98 21.02 9.04
N GLU A 910 15.15 21.37 9.55
CA GLU A 910 15.83 20.65 10.60
C GLU A 910 15.28 21.04 11.99
N LEU A 911 15.67 20.31 13.02
CA LEU A 911 15.24 20.61 14.37
C LEU A 911 15.76 21.99 14.84
N GLU A 912 16.94 22.39 14.38
CA GLU A 912 17.58 23.68 14.65
C GLU A 912 16.77 24.85 14.10
N ASP A 913 16.07 24.67 13.00
CA ASP A 913 15.20 25.70 12.40
C ASP A 913 14.01 26.06 13.28
N MET A 914 13.71 25.23 14.28
CA MET A 914 12.61 25.45 15.23
C MET A 914 13.00 26.19 16.50
N GLU A 915 14.27 26.51 16.73
CA GLU A 915 14.71 27.08 18.02
C GLU A 915 13.96 28.37 18.35
N GLU A 916 13.84 29.31 17.41
CA GLU A 916 13.09 30.55 17.63
C GLU A 916 11.60 30.26 17.92
N LEU A 917 11.00 29.35 17.16
CA LEU A 917 9.60 28.95 17.34
C LEU A 917 9.36 28.36 18.73
N GLN A 918 10.24 27.49 19.20
CA GLN A 918 10.17 26.86 20.52
C GLN A 918 10.31 27.89 21.64
N GLN A 919 11.26 28.82 21.53
CA GLN A 919 11.44 29.87 22.49
C GLN A 919 10.22 30.82 22.61
N LEU A 920 9.63 31.17 21.45
CA LEU A 920 8.42 31.99 21.43
C LEU A 920 7.21 31.23 21.97
N LEU A 921 7.11 29.94 21.71
CA LEU A 921 6.03 29.11 22.23
C LEU A 921 6.04 29.06 23.76
N GLU A 922 7.21 28.87 24.37
CA GLU A 922 7.32 28.88 25.83
C GLU A 922 6.92 30.25 26.45
N LYS A 923 7.26 31.36 25.80
CA LYS A 923 6.81 32.68 26.19
C LYS A 923 5.28 32.87 26.05
N ALA A 924 4.73 32.40 24.95
CA ALA A 924 3.30 32.54 24.66
C ALA A 924 2.42 31.68 25.58
N LYS A 925 2.91 30.54 26.05
CA LYS A 925 2.20 29.70 27.03
C LYS A 925 1.85 30.43 28.30
N LEU A 926 2.62 31.48 28.69
CA LEU A 926 2.33 32.31 29.85
C LEU A 926 1.09 33.18 29.64
N LEU A 927 0.60 33.36 28.41
CA LEU A 927 -0.57 34.16 28.07
C LEU A 927 -1.83 33.29 27.86
N SER A 928 -1.74 31.97 28.02
CA SER A 928 -2.78 31.04 27.56
C SER A 928 -4.10 31.13 28.32
N ASP A 929 -4.11 31.56 29.57
CA ASP A 929 -5.29 31.44 30.43
C ASP A 929 -6.40 32.48 30.16
N THR A 930 -6.13 33.48 29.31
CA THR A 930 -7.06 34.60 29.10
C THR A 930 -7.22 35.04 27.64
N ASN A 931 -6.45 34.51 26.70
CA ASN A 931 -6.37 35.03 25.35
C ASN A 931 -6.61 33.94 24.30
N GLU A 932 -7.79 33.92 23.71
CA GLU A 932 -8.15 32.92 22.67
C GLU A 932 -7.23 32.98 21.43
N LYS A 933 -6.76 34.17 21.02
CA LYS A 933 -5.81 34.32 19.90
C LYS A 933 -4.47 33.71 20.25
N ALA A 934 -4.01 33.88 21.50
CA ALA A 934 -2.78 33.23 21.97
C ALA A 934 -2.93 31.71 22.00
N ASN A 935 -4.05 31.19 22.49
CA ASN A 935 -4.32 29.75 22.51
C ASN A 935 -4.30 29.11 21.09
N ARG A 936 -4.87 29.78 20.10
CA ARG A 936 -4.82 29.33 18.72
C ARG A 936 -3.38 29.32 18.17
N ALA A 937 -2.61 30.38 18.43
CA ALA A 937 -1.22 30.46 18.00
C ALA A 937 -0.33 29.40 18.69
N ILE A 938 -0.56 29.15 19.99
CA ILE A 938 0.13 28.11 20.77
C ILE A 938 -0.19 26.71 20.19
N SER A 939 -1.47 26.44 19.95
CA SER A 939 -1.91 25.16 19.36
C SER A 939 -1.29 24.94 17.99
N TYR A 940 -1.30 25.94 17.12
CA TYR A 940 -0.70 25.86 15.80
C TYR A 940 0.82 25.67 15.87
N ALA A 941 1.51 26.39 16.75
CA ALA A 941 2.95 26.23 16.94
C ALA A 941 3.32 24.83 17.44
N GLY A 942 2.56 24.30 18.40
CA GLY A 942 2.74 22.93 18.89
C GLY A 942 2.54 21.89 17.79
N MET A 943 1.55 22.10 16.92
CA MET A 943 1.31 21.27 15.75
C MET A 943 2.50 21.32 14.78
N VAL A 944 3.00 22.53 14.45
CA VAL A 944 4.15 22.70 13.53
C VAL A 944 5.40 22.01 14.06
N ILE A 945 5.68 22.13 15.36
CA ILE A 945 6.83 21.45 15.99
C ILE A 945 6.71 19.93 15.81
N ARG A 946 5.52 19.37 16.02
CA ARG A 946 5.27 17.94 15.78
C ARG A 946 5.52 17.57 14.32
N TYR A 947 4.95 18.32 13.38
CA TYR A 947 5.15 18.09 11.94
C TYR A 947 6.63 18.09 11.53
N VAL A 948 7.39 19.07 12.03
CA VAL A 948 8.83 19.12 11.75
C VAL A 948 9.54 17.91 12.34
N SER A 949 9.22 17.56 13.59
CA SER A 949 9.80 16.39 14.26
C SER A 949 9.48 15.08 13.52
N ASP A 950 8.30 15.00 12.90
CA ASP A 950 7.85 13.83 12.14
C ASP A 950 8.34 13.80 10.70
N GLY A 951 8.89 14.91 10.21
CA GLY A 951 9.37 15.01 8.84
C GLY A 951 8.35 15.46 7.81
N SER A 952 7.21 15.98 8.25
CA SER A 952 6.16 16.49 7.37
C SER A 952 6.02 18.03 7.43
N GLY A 953 6.71 18.68 8.36
CA GLY A 953 6.69 20.14 8.50
C GLY A 953 7.52 20.86 7.43
N THR A 954 7.19 22.12 7.16
CA THR A 954 7.88 22.96 6.18
C THR A 954 8.39 24.26 6.81
N MET A 955 9.39 24.88 6.20
CA MET A 955 9.88 26.21 6.63
C MET A 955 8.79 27.26 6.63
N ASP A 956 7.86 27.22 5.70
CA ASP A 956 6.70 28.11 5.66
C ASP A 956 5.79 27.94 6.88
N MET A 957 5.57 26.70 7.33
CA MET A 957 4.83 26.42 8.58
C MET A 957 5.52 27.01 9.80
N ILE A 958 6.83 26.83 9.91
CA ILE A 958 7.63 27.43 11.00
C ILE A 958 7.50 28.95 10.96
N GLN A 959 7.69 29.55 9.80
CA GLN A 959 7.61 30.99 9.64
C GLN A 959 6.24 31.57 10.00
N ARG A 960 5.16 30.90 9.56
CA ARG A 960 3.78 31.29 9.93
C ARG A 960 3.54 31.16 11.43
N ALA A 961 3.92 30.05 12.02
CA ALA A 961 3.75 29.84 13.46
C ALA A 961 4.56 30.86 14.27
N THR A 962 5.81 31.11 13.88
CA THR A 962 6.69 32.12 14.47
C THR A 962 6.06 33.51 14.39
N ASN A 963 5.53 33.89 13.24
CA ASN A 963 4.89 35.18 13.05
C ASN A 963 3.61 35.32 13.90
N GLN A 964 2.79 34.28 13.98
CA GLN A 964 1.58 34.28 14.83
C GLN A 964 1.93 34.41 16.30
N LEU A 965 2.96 33.72 16.79
CA LEU A 965 3.42 33.86 18.15
C LEU A 965 4.01 35.27 18.43
N LYS A 966 4.81 35.81 17.50
CA LYS A 966 5.32 37.20 17.60
C LYS A 966 4.19 38.22 17.67
N GLU A 967 3.09 37.99 16.96
CA GLU A 967 1.95 38.88 16.97
C GLU A 967 1.18 38.85 18.29
N VAL A 968 1.02 37.68 18.90
CA VAL A 968 0.33 37.59 20.23
C VAL A 968 1.20 37.95 21.40
N LEU A 969 2.51 38.00 21.22
CA LEU A 969 3.48 38.44 22.24
C LEU A 969 3.77 39.97 22.20
N LYS A 970 3.28 40.68 21.18
CA LYS A 970 3.29 42.15 21.11
C LYS A 970 2.24 42.77 22.02
#